data_a6918ff1db1b87e041099636668ee795
#
_entry.id   a6918ff1db1b87e041099636668ee795
#
_cell.length_a   1.000
_cell.length_b   1.000
_cell.length_c   1.000
_cell.angle_alpha   90.00
_cell.angle_beta   90.00
_cell.angle_gamma   90.00
#
_symmetry.space_group_name_H-M   'P 1'
#
loop_
_entity.id
_entity.type
_entity.pdbx_description
1 polymer ?
#
loop_
_entity_poly.entity_id
_entity_poly.type
_entity_poly.pdbx_seq_one_letter_code
_entity_poly.pdbx_strand_id
1 'polypeptide(L)'
;MKRARLLLGAVLILAAAAAAVAPRQWTLRTFDDFLRGKSEGIAIEADGGLALAPPEDKIDGPSEDFYLSWALDSDGTGYLGTGHGGKIYRLGKDGKAELYFQTSEMDVTCLLTGPKGVLYAGTSPNGRIYKITAQGKGQELFNPEERYIWDLVLSPGGSLLAAVGESGGIYEIGPEGSGRPVFKSDQNHILCLKLDSGGALTAGSGGAGLVYRLEKNGGKTVVVFETPFEEVRAAAFDPEGNLYVSAGGTIKAPRGEAVSAPAAAPGGLDVSIAVSAAAQAAAPAGPGAARPMAAAGLKEPGAVYRIGRDGLARRVWFSPEEQVYTLFWNEAEGKLYFGTGPKGRLYTLDRGEKAALLLQSEAEQAYACVPDGPRFYLLSNNPAGVSRISPGRRLSGEYQGPVWDANLASQWGRIEWEAVVPEGSALQLQSRSGNTAEPGPTWSDWSPPYQKADGEQILSPKGRYLQVRALFKSTSAKNGPALSKLNVNYLQANAAPEVTRLEILGPHEVYLKPPDMDEAIWGLESRLPDAGRKPDEMRMIAAKKAERRGFRTIVWSGQDENGDVLEYAVALRKDGDKDWRTIEDRWAEGIFAFNTVHYPDGIYQVKVTASDALSNPAGMEKTGERTAGPLLIDNAAPEIRGLEVVRAEGRLSLSFAAVDAFSAVTDARVLLRPGDWRVVFPEDGIADSKTESYKLRLAIPNGADGLVTILVRDAAGNAAAVQRAF
;
A
#
# COMPACT_ATOMS: atom_id res chain seq x y z
N MET A 1 28.67 -48.34 19.86
CA MET A 1 29.00 -47.04 19.22
C MET A 1 28.85 -47.00 17.68
N LYS A 2 29.02 -48.05 16.92
CA LYS A 2 28.84 -48.03 15.44
C LYS A 2 27.36 -47.99 14.97
N ARG A 3 26.40 -48.50 15.75
CA ARG A 3 24.96 -48.45 15.42
C ARG A 3 24.30 -47.12 15.70
N ALA A 4 24.78 -46.30 16.63
CA ALA A 4 24.29 -44.97 16.93
C ALA A 4 24.71 -43.92 15.86
N ARG A 5 25.86 -44.12 15.21
CA ARG A 5 26.33 -43.23 14.12
C ARG A 5 25.58 -43.48 12.79
N LEU A 6 25.07 -44.68 12.58
CA LEU A 6 24.23 -44.96 11.38
C LEU A 6 22.81 -44.41 11.53
N LEU A 7 22.26 -44.36 12.74
CA LEU A 7 20.95 -43.75 12.98
C LEU A 7 21.01 -42.22 12.95
N LEU A 8 22.10 -41.59 13.36
CA LEU A 8 22.29 -40.15 13.27
C LEU A 8 22.49 -39.69 11.80
N GLY A 9 23.17 -40.50 10.98
CA GLY A 9 23.32 -40.24 9.55
C GLY A 9 22.01 -40.39 8.77
N ALA A 10 21.14 -41.33 9.16
CA ALA A 10 19.84 -41.55 8.51
C ALA A 10 18.83 -40.44 8.89
N VAL A 11 18.92 -39.87 10.09
CA VAL A 11 18.07 -38.76 10.54
C VAL A 11 18.50 -37.42 9.86
N LEU A 12 19.80 -37.23 9.62
CA LEU A 12 20.31 -36.04 8.90
C LEU A 12 20.02 -36.10 7.39
N ILE A 13 19.94 -37.30 6.78
CA ILE A 13 19.58 -37.47 5.37
C ILE A 13 18.06 -37.31 5.17
N LEU A 14 17.23 -37.62 6.18
CA LEU A 14 15.78 -37.40 6.13
C LEU A 14 15.36 -35.92 6.36
N ALA A 15 16.22 -35.11 6.96
CA ALA A 15 15.96 -33.66 7.15
C ALA A 15 16.27 -32.82 5.89
N ALA A 16 17.04 -33.35 4.92
CA ALA A 16 17.36 -32.66 3.66
C ALA A 16 16.35 -32.96 2.54
N ALA A 17 15.36 -33.83 2.75
CA ALA A 17 14.39 -34.23 1.73
C ALA A 17 13.02 -33.55 1.84
N ALA A 18 12.89 -32.45 2.59
CA ALA A 18 11.61 -31.77 2.82
C ALA A 18 11.56 -30.34 2.23
N ALA A 19 12.27 -30.09 1.14
CA ALA A 19 12.02 -28.89 0.31
C ALA A 19 11.15 -29.26 -0.90
N ALA A 20 10.13 -30.08 -0.69
CA ALA A 20 9.06 -30.24 -1.69
C ALA A 20 8.16 -29.01 -1.62
N VAL A 21 7.70 -28.54 -2.77
CA VAL A 21 6.73 -27.44 -2.96
C VAL A 21 5.82 -27.35 -1.75
N ALA A 22 6.10 -26.38 -0.86
CA ALA A 22 5.33 -26.22 0.35
C ALA A 22 3.96 -25.61 -0.04
N PRO A 23 2.84 -26.24 0.36
CA PRO A 23 1.55 -25.63 0.13
C PRO A 23 1.53 -24.26 0.81
N ARG A 24 1.05 -23.26 0.08
CA ARG A 24 0.84 -21.91 0.59
C ARG A 24 -0.49 -21.85 1.33
N GLN A 25 -0.59 -20.91 2.25
CA GLN A 25 -1.78 -20.71 3.05
C GLN A 25 -2.28 -19.28 2.93
N TRP A 26 -3.60 -19.14 2.71
CA TRP A 26 -4.31 -17.88 2.85
C TRP A 26 -5.16 -17.92 4.12
N THR A 27 -5.01 -16.91 4.97
CA THR A 27 -5.69 -16.83 6.26
C THR A 27 -6.44 -15.50 6.38
N LEU A 28 -7.69 -15.55 6.85
CA LEU A 28 -8.45 -14.42 7.37
C LEU A 28 -8.64 -14.63 8.87
N ARG A 29 -8.18 -13.69 9.71
CA ARG A 29 -8.22 -13.81 11.17
C ARG A 29 -8.41 -12.48 11.89
N THR A 30 -7.94 -11.39 11.30
CA THR A 30 -7.97 -10.07 11.92
C THR A 30 -9.17 -9.25 11.46
N PHE A 31 -9.49 -8.21 12.20
CA PHE A 31 -10.49 -7.23 11.80
C PHE A 31 -10.22 -6.68 10.38
N ASP A 32 -8.97 -6.30 10.09
CA ASP A 32 -8.58 -5.76 8.77
C ASP A 32 -8.69 -6.80 7.64
N ASP A 33 -8.45 -8.07 7.94
CA ASP A 33 -8.62 -9.13 6.93
C ASP A 33 -10.09 -9.25 6.51
N PHE A 34 -10.99 -9.31 7.49
CA PHE A 34 -12.43 -9.42 7.22
C PHE A 34 -13.04 -8.12 6.68
N LEU A 35 -12.49 -6.96 7.04
CA LEU A 35 -12.97 -5.66 6.55
C LEU A 35 -12.79 -5.48 5.03
N ARG A 36 -11.92 -6.27 4.40
CA ARG A 36 -11.71 -6.29 2.94
C ARG A 36 -12.83 -6.99 2.18
N GLY A 37 -13.64 -7.81 2.87
CA GLY A 37 -14.79 -8.49 2.30
C GLY A 37 -16.05 -7.61 2.28
N LYS A 38 -17.13 -8.18 1.77
CA LYS A 38 -18.45 -7.56 1.76
C LYS A 38 -19.34 -8.23 2.81
N SER A 39 -19.95 -7.43 3.69
CA SER A 39 -20.86 -7.88 4.75
C SER A 39 -22.28 -7.49 4.40
N GLU A 40 -23.20 -8.46 4.46
CA GLU A 40 -24.65 -8.23 4.38
C GLU A 40 -25.30 -8.87 5.62
N GLY A 41 -25.72 -8.01 6.54
CA GLY A 41 -26.26 -8.47 7.83
C GLY A 41 -25.25 -9.16 8.74
N ILE A 42 -23.94 -8.91 8.54
CA ILE A 42 -22.83 -9.41 9.34
C ILE A 42 -22.07 -8.23 9.94
N ALA A 43 -21.80 -8.31 11.23
CA ALA A 43 -20.88 -7.46 11.97
C ALA A 43 -19.49 -8.09 12.00
N ILE A 44 -18.45 -7.24 12.02
CA ILE A 44 -17.06 -7.66 12.24
C ILE A 44 -16.66 -7.16 13.62
N GLU A 45 -16.47 -8.07 14.55
CA GLU A 45 -16.08 -7.76 15.92
C GLU A 45 -14.62 -7.25 16.00
N ALA A 46 -14.31 -6.53 17.04
CA ALA A 46 -13.01 -5.89 17.21
C ALA A 46 -11.82 -6.88 17.29
N ASP A 47 -12.05 -8.12 17.67
CA ASP A 47 -11.08 -9.21 17.68
C ASP A 47 -10.92 -9.93 16.33
N GLY A 48 -11.70 -9.53 15.32
CA GLY A 48 -11.72 -10.12 13.99
C GLY A 48 -12.80 -11.20 13.81
N GLY A 49 -13.70 -11.41 14.81
CA GLY A 49 -14.81 -12.34 14.66
C GLY A 49 -15.91 -11.80 13.74
N LEU A 50 -16.52 -12.67 12.93
CA LEU A 50 -17.77 -12.37 12.19
C LEU A 50 -18.96 -12.86 12.98
N ALA A 51 -19.99 -12.02 13.13
CA ALA A 51 -21.23 -12.36 13.81
C ALA A 51 -22.43 -11.72 13.08
N LEU A 52 -23.64 -12.21 13.36
CA LEU A 52 -24.84 -11.58 12.83
C LEU A 52 -24.98 -10.14 13.36
N ALA A 53 -25.20 -9.18 12.45
CA ALA A 53 -25.42 -7.77 12.76
C ALA A 53 -26.75 -7.55 13.51
N PRO A 54 -26.97 -6.37 14.11
CA PRO A 54 -28.27 -6.00 14.65
C PRO A 54 -29.37 -6.02 13.59
N PRO A 55 -30.63 -6.23 14.00
CA PRO A 55 -31.79 -6.08 13.11
C PRO A 55 -31.88 -4.64 12.57
N GLU A 56 -32.08 -4.53 11.29
CA GLU A 56 -32.29 -3.28 10.56
C GLU A 56 -33.63 -3.33 9.88
N ASP A 57 -34.53 -2.42 10.26
CA ASP A 57 -35.84 -2.25 9.63
C ASP A 57 -35.78 -1.03 8.72
N LYS A 58 -35.79 -1.22 7.40
CA LYS A 58 -35.92 -0.12 6.45
C LYS A 58 -37.28 0.54 6.59
N ILE A 59 -37.28 1.87 6.62
CA ILE A 59 -38.51 2.68 6.72
C ILE A 59 -38.76 3.28 5.33
N ASP A 60 -40.04 3.19 4.90
CA ASP A 60 -40.45 3.81 3.64
C ASP A 60 -40.42 5.34 3.78
N GLY A 61 -39.31 5.94 3.35
CA GLY A 61 -39.13 7.38 3.32
C GLY A 61 -39.77 8.03 2.11
N PRO A 62 -39.87 9.38 2.07
CA PRO A 62 -40.31 10.10 0.89
C PRO A 62 -39.31 9.94 -0.24
N SER A 63 -39.77 10.02 -1.48
CA SER A 63 -38.88 9.98 -2.66
C SER A 63 -38.18 11.32 -2.84
N GLU A 64 -37.07 11.53 -2.16
CA GLU A 64 -36.19 12.72 -2.25
C GLU A 64 -34.75 12.28 -2.46
N ASP A 65 -33.95 13.17 -3.06
CA ASP A 65 -32.56 12.84 -3.44
C ASP A 65 -31.63 12.71 -2.23
N PHE A 66 -31.84 13.57 -1.21
CA PHE A 66 -30.97 13.62 -0.01
C PHE A 66 -31.77 13.79 1.27
N TYR A 67 -31.37 13.06 2.28
CA TYR A 67 -31.82 13.22 3.66
C TYR A 67 -30.70 13.89 4.47
N LEU A 68 -30.89 15.13 4.86
CA LEU A 68 -29.84 15.95 5.46
C LEU A 68 -29.94 16.03 6.98
N SER A 69 -31.14 15.92 7.54
CA SER A 69 -31.33 16.07 8.98
C SER A 69 -32.48 15.24 9.51
N TRP A 70 -32.39 14.86 10.78
CA TRP A 70 -33.40 14.09 11.49
C TRP A 70 -33.53 14.55 12.93
N ALA A 71 -34.74 14.68 13.42
CA ALA A 71 -35.04 14.93 14.83
C ALA A 71 -36.15 14.01 15.32
N LEU A 72 -36.09 13.64 16.59
CA LEU A 72 -37.13 12.86 17.26
C LEU A 72 -37.84 13.71 18.31
N ASP A 73 -39.15 13.65 18.35
CA ASP A 73 -39.93 14.20 19.47
C ASP A 73 -39.95 13.23 20.64
N SER A 74 -40.34 13.71 21.79
CA SER A 74 -40.44 12.94 23.03
C SER A 74 -41.41 11.76 22.96
N ASP A 75 -42.37 11.78 22.04
CA ASP A 75 -43.30 10.69 21.77
C ASP A 75 -42.79 9.66 20.75
N GLY A 76 -41.60 9.84 20.20
CA GLY A 76 -40.95 9.00 19.18
C GLY A 76 -41.37 9.30 17.75
N THR A 77 -42.05 10.44 17.50
CA THR A 77 -42.30 10.94 16.14
C THR A 77 -41.06 11.45 15.51
N GLY A 78 -40.69 10.96 14.30
CA GLY A 78 -39.54 11.39 13.54
C GLY A 78 -39.85 12.58 12.61
N TYR A 79 -38.91 13.51 12.47
CA TYR A 79 -38.94 14.58 11.49
C TYR A 79 -37.72 14.49 10.61
N LEU A 80 -37.94 14.47 9.30
CA LEU A 80 -36.90 14.31 8.28
C LEU A 80 -36.77 15.58 7.45
N GLY A 81 -35.60 16.20 7.46
CA GLY A 81 -35.26 17.34 6.60
C GLY A 81 -34.52 16.89 5.35
N THR A 82 -34.93 17.46 4.20
CA THR A 82 -34.42 17.04 2.89
C THR A 82 -33.56 18.11 2.22
N GLY A 83 -32.74 17.70 1.27
CA GLY A 83 -32.06 18.57 0.34
C GLY A 83 -32.83 18.77 -0.95
N HIS A 84 -32.46 19.83 -1.70
CA HIS A 84 -32.99 20.23 -3.03
C HIS A 84 -34.47 20.62 -3.10
N GLY A 85 -35.19 20.57 -2.02
CA GLY A 85 -36.61 20.93 -2.01
C GLY A 85 -37.06 21.61 -0.73
N GLY A 86 -36.20 21.72 0.27
CA GLY A 86 -36.48 22.40 1.54
C GLY A 86 -37.69 21.85 2.30
N LYS A 87 -37.98 20.55 2.13
CA LYS A 87 -39.15 19.88 2.72
C LYS A 87 -38.81 19.25 4.04
N ILE A 88 -39.77 19.27 4.95
CA ILE A 88 -39.70 18.55 6.22
C ILE A 88 -40.85 17.59 6.25
N TYR A 89 -40.54 16.31 6.41
CA TYR A 89 -41.53 15.24 6.53
C TYR A 89 -41.65 14.80 7.99
N ARG A 90 -42.87 14.46 8.39
CA ARG A 90 -43.15 13.76 9.64
C ARG A 90 -43.25 12.27 9.33
N LEU A 91 -42.55 11.44 10.06
CA LEU A 91 -42.67 9.99 10.00
C LEU A 91 -43.42 9.51 11.25
N GLY A 92 -44.62 9.00 11.03
CA GLY A 92 -45.45 8.40 12.09
C GLY A 92 -44.88 7.06 12.56
N LYS A 93 -45.40 6.56 13.68
CA LYS A 93 -45.03 5.22 14.21
C LYS A 93 -45.42 4.08 13.26
N ASP A 94 -46.32 4.34 12.33
CA ASP A 94 -46.74 3.43 11.26
C ASP A 94 -45.76 3.42 10.07
N GLY A 95 -44.68 4.22 10.12
CA GLY A 95 -43.67 4.32 9.09
C GLY A 95 -44.05 5.19 7.88
N LYS A 96 -45.24 5.81 7.89
CA LYS A 96 -45.67 6.68 6.79
C LYS A 96 -45.08 8.07 6.91
N ALA A 97 -44.52 8.55 5.79
CA ALA A 97 -44.01 9.90 5.66
C ALA A 97 -45.09 10.86 5.15
N GLU A 98 -45.32 11.93 5.88
CA GLU A 98 -46.25 13.01 5.49
C GLU A 98 -45.50 14.33 5.44
N LEU A 99 -45.77 15.17 4.41
CA LEU A 99 -45.23 16.51 4.36
C LEU A 99 -45.70 17.30 5.55
N TYR A 100 -44.77 17.70 6.40
CA TYR A 100 -45.06 18.44 7.62
C TYR A 100 -44.94 19.96 7.44
N PHE A 101 -43.87 20.40 6.73
CA PHE A 101 -43.64 21.79 6.43
C PHE A 101 -42.76 21.94 5.17
N GLN A 102 -42.98 23.02 4.41
CA GLN A 102 -42.17 23.41 3.27
C GLN A 102 -41.52 24.76 3.58
N THR A 103 -40.20 24.80 3.65
CA THR A 103 -39.45 26.05 3.78
C THR A 103 -39.38 26.80 2.43
N SER A 104 -38.95 28.05 2.44
CA SER A 104 -38.62 28.79 1.19
C SER A 104 -37.19 28.53 0.71
N GLU A 105 -36.43 27.71 1.46
CA GLU A 105 -35.03 27.42 1.21
C GLU A 105 -34.86 26.06 0.46
N MET A 106 -33.66 25.82 -0.01
CA MET A 106 -33.32 24.64 -0.80
C MET A 106 -33.10 23.41 0.09
N ASP A 107 -32.36 23.58 1.16
CA ASP A 107 -31.92 22.50 2.04
C ASP A 107 -32.33 22.75 3.47
N VAL A 108 -32.76 21.66 4.16
CA VAL A 108 -32.96 21.63 5.61
C VAL A 108 -31.76 20.94 6.25
N THR A 109 -30.75 21.71 6.60
CA THR A 109 -29.43 21.22 7.01
C THR A 109 -29.42 20.63 8.42
N CYS A 110 -30.26 21.14 9.31
CA CYS A 110 -30.39 20.63 10.67
C CYS A 110 -31.82 20.76 11.19
N LEU A 111 -32.23 19.85 12.07
CA LEU A 111 -33.51 19.82 12.76
C LEU A 111 -33.28 19.63 14.26
N LEU A 112 -34.09 20.30 15.08
CA LEU A 112 -34.06 20.16 16.52
C LEU A 112 -35.49 20.22 17.09
N THR A 113 -35.90 19.21 17.87
CA THR A 113 -37.15 19.26 18.63
C THR A 113 -36.98 20.00 19.95
N GLY A 114 -37.86 20.91 20.21
CA GLY A 114 -37.91 21.71 21.42
C GLY A 114 -39.09 21.35 22.33
N PRO A 115 -39.26 22.06 23.47
CA PRO A 115 -40.36 21.83 24.38
C PRO A 115 -41.72 22.00 23.70
N LYS A 116 -42.73 21.20 24.15
CA LYS A 116 -44.12 21.25 23.68
C LYS A 116 -44.30 20.90 22.19
N GLY A 117 -43.43 20.06 21.61
CA GLY A 117 -43.52 19.62 20.22
C GLY A 117 -43.16 20.69 19.18
N VAL A 118 -42.49 21.76 19.58
CA VAL A 118 -41.95 22.75 18.62
C VAL A 118 -40.76 22.15 17.89
N LEU A 119 -40.75 22.28 16.57
CA LEU A 119 -39.63 21.92 15.72
C LEU A 119 -38.89 23.14 15.24
N TYR A 120 -37.57 23.18 15.39
CA TYR A 120 -36.68 24.17 14.80
C TYR A 120 -35.95 23.57 13.60
N ALA A 121 -35.83 24.36 12.52
CA ALA A 121 -35.16 23.94 11.31
C ALA A 121 -34.15 25.01 10.86
N GLY A 122 -32.92 24.62 10.70
CA GLY A 122 -31.88 25.44 10.06
C GLY A 122 -31.76 25.05 8.59
N THR A 123 -31.48 26.05 7.75
CA THR A 123 -31.54 25.89 6.30
C THR A 123 -30.34 26.50 5.57
N SER A 124 -30.24 26.21 4.26
CA SER A 124 -29.37 26.87 3.29
C SER A 124 -30.11 27.01 1.94
N PRO A 125 -29.68 27.95 1.04
CA PRO A 125 -28.47 28.77 1.04
C PRO A 125 -28.62 30.17 1.70
N ASN A 126 -29.79 30.56 2.25
CA ASN A 126 -29.95 31.88 2.84
C ASN A 126 -30.00 31.86 4.40
N GLY A 127 -29.57 30.74 5.01
CA GLY A 127 -29.29 30.58 6.42
C GLY A 127 -30.43 30.96 7.37
N ARG A 128 -31.66 30.63 7.02
CA ARG A 128 -32.84 30.96 7.85
C ARG A 128 -33.11 29.89 8.89
N ILE A 129 -33.59 30.32 10.02
CA ILE A 129 -34.02 29.44 11.10
C ILE A 129 -35.55 29.54 11.23
N TYR A 130 -36.23 28.41 11.08
CA TYR A 130 -37.71 28.34 11.21
C TYR A 130 -38.10 27.74 12.54
N LYS A 131 -39.23 28.25 13.07
CA LYS A 131 -39.96 27.67 14.22
C LYS A 131 -41.30 27.14 13.72
N ILE A 132 -41.50 25.83 13.86
CA ILE A 132 -42.67 25.10 13.36
C ILE A 132 -43.42 24.56 14.55
N THR A 133 -44.67 24.93 14.72
CA THR A 133 -45.52 24.59 15.89
C THR A 133 -46.55 23.54 15.61
N ALA A 134 -46.93 23.34 14.34
CA ALA A 134 -47.80 22.29 13.85
C ALA A 134 -47.62 22.09 12.36
N GLN A 135 -48.23 21.06 11.78
CA GLN A 135 -48.21 20.80 10.35
C GLN A 135 -48.71 22.04 9.58
N GLY A 136 -47.88 22.48 8.61
CA GLY A 136 -48.13 23.67 7.82
C GLY A 136 -48.07 25.00 8.58
N LYS A 137 -47.76 24.97 9.87
CA LYS A 137 -47.68 26.20 10.70
C LYS A 137 -46.24 26.42 11.17
N GLY A 138 -45.48 27.04 10.32
CA GLY A 138 -44.11 27.46 10.57
C GLY A 138 -43.87 28.93 10.16
N GLN A 139 -42.98 29.57 10.82
CA GLN A 139 -42.53 30.92 10.50
C GLN A 139 -41.01 31.05 10.64
N GLU A 140 -40.42 31.97 9.93
CA GLU A 140 -39.05 32.38 10.18
C GLU A 140 -38.93 32.91 11.59
N LEU A 141 -38.03 32.34 12.38
CA LEU A 141 -37.71 32.77 13.73
C LEU A 141 -36.61 33.82 13.73
N PHE A 142 -35.54 33.53 12.95
CA PHE A 142 -34.37 34.39 12.91
C PHE A 142 -33.58 34.18 11.61
N ASN A 143 -32.97 35.25 11.10
CA ASN A 143 -32.03 35.19 10.00
C ASN A 143 -30.75 35.91 10.40
N PRO A 144 -29.62 35.18 10.58
CA PRO A 144 -28.32 35.79 10.94
C PRO A 144 -27.63 36.49 9.75
N GLU A 145 -28.24 36.54 8.54
CA GLU A 145 -27.64 37.05 7.30
C GLU A 145 -26.41 36.23 6.85
N GLU A 146 -26.42 34.93 7.17
CA GLU A 146 -25.41 33.96 6.81
C GLU A 146 -25.96 33.01 5.73
N ARG A 147 -25.12 32.24 5.02
CA ARG A 147 -25.60 31.28 4.00
C ARG A 147 -26.05 29.96 4.58
N TYR A 148 -25.43 29.50 5.64
CA TYR A 148 -25.62 28.15 6.16
C TYR A 148 -25.93 28.18 7.66
N ILE A 149 -26.95 27.43 8.06
CA ILE A 149 -27.14 27.01 9.44
C ILE A 149 -26.74 25.54 9.50
N TRP A 150 -25.61 25.24 10.13
CA TRP A 150 -25.07 23.89 10.14
C TRP A 150 -25.61 23.02 11.26
N ASP A 151 -25.82 23.61 12.44
CA ASP A 151 -26.28 22.85 13.61
C ASP A 151 -27.04 23.75 14.58
N LEU A 152 -27.95 23.15 15.35
CA LEU A 152 -28.81 23.80 16.34
C LEU A 152 -28.80 23.01 17.65
N VAL A 153 -28.61 23.69 18.79
CA VAL A 153 -28.76 23.10 20.12
C VAL A 153 -29.55 24.03 21.04
N LEU A 154 -30.34 23.48 21.98
CA LEU A 154 -31.01 24.25 23.02
C LEU A 154 -30.11 24.38 24.23
N SER A 155 -29.87 25.61 24.65
CA SER A 155 -29.16 25.90 25.89
C SER A 155 -30.00 25.49 27.11
N PRO A 156 -29.40 25.22 28.28
CA PRO A 156 -30.12 24.95 29.51
C PRO A 156 -31.08 26.11 29.92
N GLY A 157 -30.85 27.32 29.43
CA GLY A 157 -31.71 28.49 29.62
C GLY A 157 -32.88 28.61 28.67
N GLY A 158 -33.01 27.68 27.71
CA GLY A 158 -34.11 27.67 26.72
C GLY A 158 -33.86 28.52 25.48
N SER A 159 -32.71 29.20 25.36
CA SER A 159 -32.28 29.88 24.13
C SER A 159 -31.76 28.87 23.10
N LEU A 160 -31.99 29.13 21.82
CA LEU A 160 -31.44 28.34 20.71
C LEU A 160 -30.04 28.86 20.38
N LEU A 161 -29.07 27.92 20.29
CA LEU A 161 -27.72 28.24 19.80
C LEU A 161 -27.61 27.69 18.37
N ALA A 162 -27.14 28.50 17.43
CA ALA A 162 -27.03 28.18 16.02
C ALA A 162 -25.58 28.33 15.54
N ALA A 163 -25.05 27.25 14.94
CA ALA A 163 -23.78 27.28 14.25
C ALA A 163 -23.98 27.73 12.79
N VAL A 164 -23.19 28.69 12.35
CA VAL A 164 -23.35 29.29 11.04
C VAL A 164 -22.06 29.22 10.20
N GLY A 165 -22.19 29.37 8.90
CA GLY A 165 -21.16 29.62 7.88
C GLY A 165 -21.71 30.64 6.89
N GLU A 166 -20.92 31.47 6.44
CA GLU A 166 -19.58 31.76 6.00
C GLU A 166 -18.70 32.51 7.01
N SER A 167 -19.29 33.10 8.04
CA SER A 167 -18.51 33.92 9.00
C SER A 167 -17.93 33.10 10.16
N GLY A 168 -18.29 31.81 10.28
CA GLY A 168 -17.82 30.95 11.36
C GLY A 168 -18.28 31.38 12.74
N GLY A 169 -19.54 31.78 12.84
CA GLY A 169 -20.13 32.31 14.06
C GLY A 169 -21.02 31.33 14.82
N ILE A 170 -21.37 31.68 16.06
CA ILE A 170 -22.43 31.07 16.84
C ILE A 170 -23.36 32.19 17.34
N TYR A 171 -24.65 32.03 17.08
CA TYR A 171 -25.68 32.93 17.50
C TYR A 171 -26.51 32.33 18.63
N GLU A 172 -26.86 33.15 19.61
CA GLU A 172 -27.86 32.84 20.62
C GLU A 172 -29.18 33.53 20.26
N ILE A 173 -30.25 32.76 20.18
CA ILE A 173 -31.56 33.23 19.73
C ILE A 173 -32.57 32.93 20.83
N GLY A 174 -33.21 34.00 21.31
CA GLY A 174 -34.27 33.92 22.28
C GLY A 174 -35.56 33.30 21.68
N PRO A 175 -36.51 32.86 22.53
CA PRO A 175 -37.73 32.20 22.08
C PRO A 175 -38.63 33.06 21.18
N GLU A 176 -38.50 34.39 21.24
CA GLU A 176 -39.22 35.37 20.44
C GLU A 176 -38.47 35.84 19.19
N GLY A 177 -37.33 35.19 18.88
CA GLY A 177 -36.56 35.46 17.64
C GLY A 177 -35.52 36.59 17.77
N SER A 178 -35.30 37.17 18.96
CA SER A 178 -34.18 38.08 19.14
C SER A 178 -32.86 37.31 19.16
N GLY A 179 -31.95 37.60 18.21
CA GLY A 179 -30.67 36.93 18.10
C GLY A 179 -29.48 37.84 18.29
N ARG A 180 -28.40 37.32 18.86
CA ARG A 180 -27.10 38.00 18.99
C ARG A 180 -25.96 37.05 18.74
N PRO A 181 -24.84 37.47 18.16
CA PRO A 181 -23.63 36.67 18.09
C PRO A 181 -23.04 36.47 19.48
N VAL A 182 -22.68 35.23 19.84
CA VAL A 182 -22.01 34.91 21.11
C VAL A 182 -20.59 34.44 20.90
N PHE A 183 -20.26 34.06 19.68
CA PHE A 183 -18.90 33.67 19.29
C PHE A 183 -18.68 33.95 17.80
N LYS A 184 -17.48 34.34 17.43
CA LYS A 184 -16.97 34.46 16.08
C LYS A 184 -15.56 33.91 16.02
N SER A 185 -15.31 32.97 15.11
CA SER A 185 -14.01 32.40 14.86
C SER A 185 -13.32 33.07 13.67
N ASP A 186 -12.04 32.76 13.47
CA ASP A 186 -11.30 33.09 12.26
C ASP A 186 -11.54 32.03 11.13
N GLN A 187 -12.39 31.04 11.39
CA GLN A 187 -12.76 30.01 10.43
C GLN A 187 -14.05 30.39 9.70
N ASN A 188 -14.24 29.86 8.47
CA ASN A 188 -15.43 30.20 7.69
C ASN A 188 -16.70 29.50 8.18
N HIS A 189 -16.57 28.33 8.82
CA HIS A 189 -17.70 27.54 9.23
C HIS A 189 -17.53 27.02 10.67
N ILE A 190 -18.61 27.03 11.44
CA ILE A 190 -18.82 26.17 12.60
C ILE A 190 -19.78 25.09 12.16
N LEU A 191 -19.31 23.82 12.18
CA LEU A 191 -20.02 22.67 11.55
C LEU A 191 -20.86 21.88 12.54
N CYS A 192 -20.49 21.86 13.81
CA CYS A 192 -21.24 21.12 14.83
C CYS A 192 -21.20 21.81 16.19
N LEU A 193 -22.22 21.58 16.99
CA LEU A 193 -22.36 22.05 18.37
C LEU A 193 -22.69 20.88 19.30
N LYS A 194 -22.08 20.85 20.49
CA LYS A 194 -22.43 19.87 21.53
C LYS A 194 -22.31 20.49 22.92
N LEU A 195 -23.35 20.36 23.71
CA LEU A 195 -23.32 20.76 25.12
C LEU A 195 -22.81 19.59 25.98
N ASP A 196 -21.93 19.89 26.93
CA ASP A 196 -21.58 18.93 27.98
C ASP A 196 -22.63 18.93 29.12
N SER A 197 -22.50 18.00 30.04
CA SER A 197 -23.40 17.89 31.21
C SER A 197 -23.37 19.13 32.15
N GLY A 198 -22.30 19.93 32.06
CA GLY A 198 -22.17 21.20 32.81
C GLY A 198 -22.79 22.39 32.11
N GLY A 199 -23.18 22.25 30.85
CA GLY A 199 -23.72 23.32 30.00
C GLY A 199 -22.65 24.14 29.29
N ALA A 200 -21.40 23.71 29.26
CA ALA A 200 -20.38 24.30 28.39
C ALA A 200 -20.58 23.81 26.96
N LEU A 201 -20.34 24.70 25.99
CA LEU A 201 -20.54 24.42 24.57
C LEU A 201 -19.23 24.02 23.89
N THR A 202 -19.25 22.90 23.21
CA THR A 202 -18.18 22.49 22.28
C THR A 202 -18.63 22.80 20.86
N ALA A 203 -17.73 23.32 20.03
CA ALA A 203 -17.97 23.61 18.63
C ALA A 203 -16.82 23.11 17.77
N GLY A 204 -17.15 22.48 16.63
CA GLY A 204 -16.20 22.02 15.61
C GLY A 204 -16.20 22.94 14.41
N SER A 205 -15.03 23.26 13.87
CA SER A 205 -14.92 24.15 12.70
C SER A 205 -14.60 23.44 11.39
N GLY A 206 -14.91 24.12 10.29
CA GLY A 206 -14.36 23.88 8.96
C GLY A 206 -13.19 24.81 8.67
N GLY A 207 -12.27 24.37 7.78
CA GLY A 207 -11.07 25.10 7.38
C GLY A 207 -9.81 24.66 8.13
N ALA A 208 -9.69 24.96 9.42
CA ALA A 208 -8.54 24.52 10.21
C ALA A 208 -8.83 23.36 11.18
N GLY A 209 -10.02 22.75 11.15
CA GLY A 209 -10.36 21.59 11.98
C GLY A 209 -10.17 21.82 13.49
N LEU A 210 -10.59 22.99 13.97
CA LEU A 210 -10.45 23.39 15.37
C LEU A 210 -11.63 22.92 16.21
N VAL A 211 -11.35 22.51 17.41
CA VAL A 211 -12.35 22.22 18.44
C VAL A 211 -12.31 23.31 19.48
N TYR A 212 -13.39 24.09 19.55
CA TYR A 212 -13.57 25.18 20.53
C TYR A 212 -14.35 24.67 21.73
N ARG A 213 -14.06 25.26 22.89
CA ARG A 213 -14.86 25.17 24.11
C ARG A 213 -15.23 26.57 24.57
N LEU A 214 -16.53 26.81 24.69
CA LEU A 214 -17.12 28.05 25.20
C LEU A 214 -17.68 27.76 26.60
N GLU A 215 -17.13 28.41 27.59
CA GLU A 215 -17.60 28.28 28.97
C GLU A 215 -18.97 28.97 29.19
N LYS A 216 -19.76 28.38 30.08
CA LYS A 216 -21.06 28.91 30.47
C LYS A 216 -20.98 30.36 30.92
N ASN A 217 -21.98 31.19 30.57
CA ASN A 217 -22.12 32.59 30.97
C ASN A 217 -21.07 33.57 30.38
N GLY A 218 -20.58 33.32 29.15
CA GLY A 218 -19.70 34.27 28.46
C GLY A 218 -18.25 34.26 28.94
N GLY A 219 -17.83 33.14 29.55
CA GLY A 219 -16.44 32.86 29.86
C GLY A 219 -15.54 32.84 28.62
N LYS A 220 -14.24 32.73 28.84
CA LYS A 220 -13.24 32.73 27.77
C LYS A 220 -13.45 31.50 26.85
N THR A 221 -13.55 31.72 25.53
CA THR A 221 -13.47 30.64 24.53
C THR A 221 -12.01 30.20 24.38
N VAL A 222 -11.79 28.91 24.35
CA VAL A 222 -10.48 28.29 24.13
C VAL A 222 -10.55 27.26 23.02
N VAL A 223 -9.45 27.11 22.27
CA VAL A 223 -9.24 25.96 21.37
C VAL A 223 -8.71 24.81 22.25
N VAL A 224 -9.47 23.73 22.34
CA VAL A 224 -9.07 22.56 23.13
C VAL A 224 -8.26 21.56 22.31
N PHE A 225 -8.45 21.58 20.98
CA PHE A 225 -7.69 20.72 20.08
C PHE A 225 -7.70 21.27 18.65
N GLU A 226 -6.57 21.17 17.95
CA GLU A 226 -6.44 21.38 16.51
C GLU A 226 -6.16 20.02 15.87
N THR A 227 -7.07 19.56 14.99
CA THR A 227 -6.90 18.30 14.26
C THR A 227 -5.94 18.49 13.08
N PRO A 228 -5.26 17.43 12.59
CA PRO A 228 -4.52 17.48 11.35
C PRO A 228 -5.38 17.65 10.10
N PHE A 229 -6.71 17.65 10.23
CA PHE A 229 -7.68 17.71 9.14
C PHE A 229 -8.31 19.10 9.05
N GLU A 230 -8.98 19.38 7.93
CA GLU A 230 -9.63 20.66 7.71
C GLU A 230 -10.95 20.82 8.49
N GLU A 231 -11.64 19.72 8.79
CA GLU A 231 -13.01 19.77 9.29
C GLU A 231 -13.23 18.90 10.53
N VAL A 232 -14.07 19.42 11.44
CA VAL A 232 -14.67 18.70 12.57
C VAL A 232 -16.18 18.80 12.45
N ARG A 233 -16.83 17.69 12.04
CA ARG A 233 -18.27 17.67 11.66
C ARG A 233 -19.20 17.16 12.75
N ALA A 234 -18.70 16.39 13.70
CA ALA A 234 -19.51 15.80 14.76
C ALA A 234 -18.74 15.72 16.08
N ALA A 235 -19.47 15.79 17.17
CA ALA A 235 -18.95 15.68 18.52
C ALA A 235 -19.91 14.88 19.43
N ALA A 236 -19.34 14.09 20.33
CA ALA A 236 -20.09 13.34 21.33
C ALA A 236 -19.33 13.28 22.65
N PHE A 237 -20.04 13.23 23.79
CA PHE A 237 -19.45 13.01 25.10
C PHE A 237 -19.80 11.61 25.60
N ASP A 238 -18.87 10.96 26.32
CA ASP A 238 -19.18 9.81 27.15
C ASP A 238 -19.63 10.26 28.55
N PRO A 239 -20.17 9.34 29.38
CA PRO A 239 -20.58 9.67 30.75
C PRO A 239 -19.43 10.11 31.66
N GLU A 240 -18.22 9.71 31.34
CA GLU A 240 -16.99 10.13 32.04
C GLU A 240 -16.57 11.55 31.68
N GLY A 241 -17.21 12.16 30.65
CA GLY A 241 -16.94 13.52 30.15
C GLY A 241 -15.75 13.61 29.21
N ASN A 242 -15.30 12.52 28.61
CA ASN A 242 -14.37 12.58 27.49
C ASN A 242 -15.14 13.03 26.24
N LEU A 243 -14.50 13.87 25.44
CA LEU A 243 -15.03 14.37 24.18
C LEU A 243 -14.48 13.53 23.02
N TYR A 244 -15.39 13.05 22.17
CA TYR A 244 -15.05 12.43 20.89
C TYR A 244 -15.39 13.40 19.76
N VAL A 245 -14.50 13.55 18.80
CA VAL A 245 -14.73 14.41 17.62
C VAL A 245 -14.36 13.66 16.33
N SER A 246 -15.16 13.87 15.29
CA SER A 246 -14.81 13.45 13.94
C SER A 246 -13.89 14.47 13.30
N ALA A 247 -12.91 14.00 12.54
CA ALA A 247 -12.03 14.83 11.74
C ALA A 247 -11.97 14.29 10.32
N GLY A 248 -12.06 15.15 9.33
CA GLY A 248 -12.12 14.76 7.92
C GLY A 248 -11.71 15.87 6.96
N GLY A 249 -11.76 15.58 5.67
CA GLY A 249 -11.28 16.46 4.62
C GLY A 249 -9.78 16.29 4.34
N THR A 250 -9.17 17.27 3.71
CA THR A 250 -7.74 17.24 3.37
C THR A 250 -6.87 17.21 4.64
N ILE A 251 -5.82 16.38 4.62
CA ILE A 251 -4.82 16.39 5.70
C ILE A 251 -3.92 17.60 5.50
N LYS A 252 -3.84 18.47 6.50
CA LYS A 252 -2.98 19.64 6.50
C LYS A 252 -1.50 19.20 6.49
N ALA A 253 -0.68 19.87 5.66
CA ALA A 253 0.77 19.68 5.75
C ALA A 253 1.27 20.05 7.16
N PRO A 254 2.21 19.29 7.75
CA PRO A 254 2.82 19.69 9.01
C PRO A 254 3.36 21.13 8.88
N ARG A 255 3.00 22.03 9.79
CA ARG A 255 3.67 23.33 9.91
C ARG A 255 5.10 23.06 10.38
N GLY A 256 6.00 22.77 9.42
CA GLY A 256 7.43 22.79 9.66
C GLY A 256 7.85 24.23 9.84
N GLU A 257 8.52 24.55 10.94
CA GLU A 257 9.38 25.71 11.00
C GLU A 257 10.29 25.68 9.77
N ALA A 258 10.27 26.74 8.97
CA ALA A 258 11.20 26.93 7.89
C ALA A 258 12.62 27.01 8.49
N VAL A 259 13.28 25.89 8.64
CA VAL A 259 14.73 25.86 8.86
C VAL A 259 15.32 26.36 7.55
N SER A 260 15.79 27.62 7.58
CA SER A 260 16.55 28.19 6.47
C SER A 260 17.76 27.28 6.20
N ALA A 261 17.72 26.59 5.05
CA ALA A 261 18.83 25.79 4.59
C ALA A 261 20.05 26.68 4.38
N PRO A 262 21.24 26.31 4.90
CA PRO A 262 22.47 27.00 4.54
C PRO A 262 22.75 26.78 3.04
N ALA A 263 23.21 27.85 2.37
CA ALA A 263 23.51 27.85 0.95
C ALA A 263 24.45 26.70 0.57
N ALA A 264 24.03 25.90 -0.41
CA ALA A 264 24.78 24.76 -0.92
C ALA A 264 26.06 25.21 -1.66
N ALA A 265 27.19 24.60 -1.29
CA ALA A 265 28.41 24.63 -2.08
C ALA A 265 28.25 23.73 -3.32
N PRO A 266 28.83 24.07 -4.48
CA PRO A 266 28.66 23.32 -5.72
C PRO A 266 29.52 22.07 -5.77
N GLY A 267 28.94 20.91 -5.98
CA GLY A 267 29.61 19.68 -6.35
C GLY A 267 29.32 18.45 -5.51
N GLY A 268 28.25 17.74 -5.84
CA GLY A 268 27.96 16.42 -5.28
C GLY A 268 26.71 15.83 -5.93
N LEU A 269 26.85 14.68 -6.57
CA LEU A 269 25.76 13.91 -7.18
C LEU A 269 24.83 13.40 -6.07
N ASP A 270 23.66 13.97 -6.00
CA ASP A 270 22.59 13.60 -5.06
C ASP A 270 21.67 12.58 -5.73
N VAL A 271 21.65 11.35 -5.23
CA VAL A 271 20.63 10.35 -5.56
C VAL A 271 19.61 10.36 -4.44
N SER A 272 18.64 11.25 -4.53
CA SER A 272 17.48 11.27 -3.64
C SER A 272 16.40 10.34 -4.18
N ILE A 273 16.02 9.32 -3.40
CA ILE A 273 14.80 8.54 -3.62
C ILE A 273 13.63 9.43 -3.25
N ALA A 274 12.99 10.02 -4.26
CA ALA A 274 11.77 10.78 -4.09
C ALA A 274 10.58 9.83 -3.91
N VAL A 275 9.96 9.86 -2.73
CA VAL A 275 8.58 9.43 -2.57
C VAL A 275 7.73 10.51 -3.27
N SER A 276 7.24 10.19 -4.46
CA SER A 276 6.42 11.09 -5.27
C SER A 276 5.04 11.25 -4.67
N ALA A 277 4.82 12.37 -3.96
CA ALA A 277 3.51 12.96 -3.87
C ALA A 277 3.31 13.81 -5.14
N ALA A 278 2.50 13.35 -6.06
CA ALA A 278 2.20 14.07 -7.29
C ALA A 278 1.33 15.29 -6.97
N ALA A 279 1.97 16.45 -6.83
CA ALA A 279 1.31 17.75 -6.95
C ALA A 279 1.43 18.19 -8.41
N GLN A 280 0.39 18.02 -9.20
CA GLN A 280 0.30 18.62 -10.53
C GLN A 280 -0.09 20.11 -10.38
N ALA A 281 0.86 20.97 -10.73
CA ALA A 281 0.59 22.39 -10.90
C ALA A 281 -0.38 22.61 -12.06
N ALA A 282 -1.50 23.28 -11.78
CA ALA A 282 -2.47 23.70 -12.79
C ALA A 282 -1.96 24.94 -13.54
N ALA A 283 -1.86 24.84 -14.86
CA ALA A 283 -1.75 25.99 -15.75
C ALA A 283 -3.12 26.67 -15.91
N PRO A 284 -3.19 27.99 -16.13
CA PRO A 284 -4.45 28.71 -16.19
C PRO A 284 -5.24 28.37 -17.46
N ALA A 285 -6.48 27.89 -17.29
CA ALA A 285 -7.41 27.64 -18.37
C ALA A 285 -8.23 28.90 -18.68
N GLY A 286 -8.34 29.24 -19.95
CA GLY A 286 -9.24 30.25 -20.50
C GLY A 286 -10.72 29.85 -20.41
N PRO A 287 -11.67 30.79 -20.58
CA PRO A 287 -13.09 30.58 -20.29
C PRO A 287 -13.79 29.82 -21.43
N GLY A 288 -14.44 28.73 -21.10
CA GLY A 288 -15.46 28.10 -21.96
C GLY A 288 -15.33 26.59 -22.05
N ALA A 289 -16.09 25.89 -21.25
CA ALA A 289 -16.84 24.65 -21.47
C ALA A 289 -17.00 23.87 -20.18
N ALA A 290 -18.23 23.82 -19.67
CA ALA A 290 -18.60 22.93 -18.58
C ALA A 290 -18.39 21.47 -19.05
N ARG A 291 -17.39 20.78 -18.50
CA ARG A 291 -17.27 19.33 -18.58
C ARG A 291 -18.04 18.72 -17.42
N PRO A 292 -18.87 17.69 -17.63
CA PRO A 292 -19.43 16.93 -16.52
C PRO A 292 -18.27 16.25 -15.80
N MET A 293 -18.05 16.59 -14.54
CA MET A 293 -17.15 15.86 -13.65
C MET A 293 -17.75 14.48 -13.43
N ALA A 294 -17.19 13.49 -14.12
CA ALA A 294 -17.26 12.13 -13.63
C ALA A 294 -16.54 12.11 -12.27
N ALA A 295 -17.28 11.87 -11.22
CA ALA A 295 -16.75 11.68 -9.86
C ALA A 295 -15.91 10.39 -9.84
N ALA A 296 -14.65 10.50 -10.24
CA ALA A 296 -13.64 9.54 -9.82
C ALA A 296 -13.49 9.76 -8.31
N GLY A 297 -13.86 8.75 -7.50
CA GLY A 297 -13.93 8.84 -6.05
C GLY A 297 -12.64 9.38 -5.46
N LEU A 298 -12.69 10.63 -5.04
CA LEU A 298 -11.64 11.24 -4.23
C LEU A 298 -11.63 10.48 -2.90
N LYS A 299 -10.51 9.84 -2.58
CA LYS A 299 -10.29 9.21 -1.29
C LYS A 299 -10.15 10.32 -0.24
N GLU A 300 -11.18 10.51 0.57
CA GLU A 300 -11.16 11.48 1.65
C GLU A 300 -10.89 10.77 2.97
N PRO A 301 -9.74 11.02 3.61
CA PRO A 301 -9.40 10.39 4.87
C PRO A 301 -10.26 10.95 6.02
N GLY A 302 -10.54 10.10 7.00
CA GLY A 302 -11.24 10.48 8.21
C GLY A 302 -10.66 9.85 9.47
N ALA A 303 -10.91 10.49 10.60
CA ALA A 303 -10.44 10.03 11.89
C ALA A 303 -11.45 10.34 13.01
N VAL A 304 -11.37 9.59 14.10
CA VAL A 304 -12.00 9.92 15.36
C VAL A 304 -10.93 10.18 16.41
N TYR A 305 -11.02 11.31 17.09
CA TYR A 305 -10.17 11.68 18.21
C TYR A 305 -10.95 11.64 19.51
N ARG A 306 -10.31 11.15 20.56
CA ARG A 306 -10.79 11.25 21.94
C ARG A 306 -9.95 12.31 22.67
N ILE A 307 -10.60 13.27 23.30
CA ILE A 307 -10.01 14.32 24.11
C ILE A 307 -10.42 14.05 25.55
N GLY A 308 -9.47 13.69 26.39
CA GLY A 308 -9.71 13.44 27.80
C GLY A 308 -10.02 14.71 28.58
N ARG A 309 -10.53 14.57 29.82
CA ARG A 309 -10.71 15.69 30.75
C ARG A 309 -9.39 16.41 31.12
N ASP A 310 -8.29 15.71 30.99
CA ASP A 310 -6.91 16.23 31.14
C ASP A 310 -6.44 17.06 29.96
N GLY A 311 -7.27 17.19 28.89
CA GLY A 311 -6.95 17.89 27.66
C GLY A 311 -6.08 17.09 26.68
N LEU A 312 -5.72 15.86 27.01
CA LEU A 312 -4.92 15.02 26.11
C LEU A 312 -5.81 14.47 24.99
N ALA A 313 -5.44 14.79 23.77
CA ALA A 313 -6.10 14.28 22.57
C ALA A 313 -5.32 13.10 21.98
N ARG A 314 -6.01 12.04 21.62
CA ARG A 314 -5.44 10.90 20.88
C ARG A 314 -6.37 10.43 19.77
N ARG A 315 -5.79 9.96 18.68
CA ARG A 315 -6.54 9.35 17.58
C ARG A 315 -6.91 7.92 17.96
N VAL A 316 -8.21 7.64 18.01
CA VAL A 316 -8.77 6.34 18.38
C VAL A 316 -9.25 5.52 17.20
N TRP A 317 -9.45 6.17 16.04
CA TRP A 317 -9.76 5.52 14.76
C TRP A 317 -9.25 6.35 13.59
N PHE A 318 -8.91 5.69 12.48
CA PHE A 318 -8.47 6.32 11.24
C PHE A 318 -8.77 5.45 10.03
N SER A 319 -9.21 6.05 8.95
CA SER A 319 -9.27 5.45 7.62
C SER A 319 -8.69 6.41 6.56
N PRO A 320 -7.86 5.92 5.62
CA PRO A 320 -7.40 6.75 4.50
C PRO A 320 -8.45 6.94 3.40
N GLU A 321 -9.60 6.23 3.50
CA GLU A 321 -10.60 6.13 2.44
C GLU A 321 -12.02 6.44 2.90
N GLU A 322 -12.25 6.62 4.19
CA GLU A 322 -13.60 6.80 4.75
C GLU A 322 -13.66 8.05 5.62
N GLN A 323 -14.58 8.96 5.31
CA GLN A 323 -14.88 10.15 6.10
C GLN A 323 -15.95 9.84 7.16
N VAL A 324 -15.83 10.45 8.34
CA VAL A 324 -16.79 10.28 9.45
C VAL A 324 -17.81 11.41 9.41
N TYR A 325 -19.09 11.07 9.25
CA TYR A 325 -20.19 12.05 9.16
C TYR A 325 -20.89 12.28 10.48
N THR A 326 -21.01 11.27 11.33
CA THR A 326 -21.80 11.33 12.56
C THR A 326 -21.14 10.58 13.70
N LEU A 327 -21.33 11.06 14.91
CA LEU A 327 -20.92 10.44 16.17
C LEU A 327 -22.05 10.46 17.19
N PHE A 328 -22.30 9.39 17.92
CA PHE A 328 -23.06 9.43 19.14
C PHE A 328 -22.59 8.38 20.14
N TRP A 329 -22.73 8.70 21.42
CA TRP A 329 -22.46 7.75 22.50
C TRP A 329 -23.74 6.99 22.85
N ASN A 330 -23.69 5.67 22.77
CA ASN A 330 -24.79 4.83 23.21
C ASN A 330 -24.58 4.44 24.68
N GLU A 331 -25.38 5.05 25.57
CA GLU A 331 -25.28 4.82 27.02
C GLU A 331 -25.61 3.38 27.41
N ALA A 332 -26.58 2.76 26.74
CA ALA A 332 -27.03 1.40 27.04
C ALA A 332 -25.94 0.35 26.79
N GLU A 333 -25.11 0.58 25.78
CA GLU A 333 -24.02 -0.32 25.41
C GLU A 333 -22.64 0.15 25.87
N GLY A 334 -22.54 1.42 26.30
CA GLY A 334 -21.27 2.03 26.70
C GLY A 334 -20.24 2.11 25.58
N LYS A 335 -20.70 2.41 24.35
CA LYS A 335 -19.90 2.48 23.14
C LYS A 335 -20.17 3.76 22.36
N LEU A 336 -19.14 4.25 21.66
CA LEU A 336 -19.29 5.27 20.65
C LEU A 336 -19.71 4.60 19.34
N TYR A 337 -20.70 5.19 18.67
CA TYR A 337 -21.13 4.82 17.33
C TYR A 337 -20.75 5.92 16.35
N PHE A 338 -20.31 5.55 15.15
CA PHE A 338 -19.98 6.52 14.10
C PHE A 338 -20.25 5.97 12.71
N GLY A 339 -20.85 6.81 11.89
CA GLY A 339 -21.17 6.52 10.49
C GLY A 339 -20.16 7.11 9.54
N THR A 340 -19.83 6.38 8.47
CA THR A 340 -18.82 6.74 7.48
C THR A 340 -19.33 6.64 6.05
N GLY A 341 -18.57 7.21 5.09
CA GLY A 341 -18.66 7.04 3.64
C GLY A 341 -17.30 7.10 2.98
N PRO A 342 -17.16 6.64 1.73
CA PRO A 342 -18.21 6.27 0.77
C PRO A 342 -18.69 4.80 0.82
N LYS A 343 -18.39 4.05 1.86
CA LYS A 343 -18.74 2.61 1.94
C LYS A 343 -19.99 2.33 2.80
N GLY A 344 -20.68 3.37 3.28
CA GLY A 344 -21.89 3.25 4.07
C GLY A 344 -21.75 2.43 5.34
N ARG A 345 -20.63 2.55 6.04
CA ARG A 345 -20.30 1.73 7.19
C ARG A 345 -20.66 2.42 8.50
N LEU A 346 -21.22 1.64 9.41
CA LEU A 346 -21.46 2.05 10.78
C LEU A 346 -20.54 1.26 11.69
N TYR A 347 -19.68 1.97 12.40
CA TYR A 347 -18.73 1.39 13.34
C TYR A 347 -19.16 1.63 14.79
N THR A 348 -18.62 0.82 15.68
CA THR A 348 -18.65 1.04 17.11
C THR A 348 -17.22 1.09 17.65
N LEU A 349 -17.00 1.84 18.71
CA LEU A 349 -15.75 1.90 19.46
C LEU A 349 -16.07 1.62 20.92
N ASP A 350 -15.45 0.61 21.51
CA ASP A 350 -15.63 0.26 22.91
C ASP A 350 -14.77 1.16 23.83
N ARG A 351 -14.93 1.00 25.16
CA ARG A 351 -14.11 1.72 26.15
C ARG A 351 -12.61 1.38 26.06
N GLY A 352 -12.26 0.22 25.51
CA GLY A 352 -10.88 -0.20 25.22
C GLY A 352 -10.35 0.38 23.92
N GLU A 353 -11.13 1.23 23.24
CA GLU A 353 -10.81 1.87 21.96
C GLU A 353 -10.60 0.89 20.80
N LYS A 354 -11.26 -0.26 20.89
CA LYS A 354 -11.30 -1.23 19.80
C LYS A 354 -12.50 -0.98 18.90
N ALA A 355 -12.23 -0.80 17.62
CA ALA A 355 -13.25 -0.57 16.62
C ALA A 355 -13.83 -1.89 16.11
N ALA A 356 -15.17 -1.94 15.95
CA ALA A 356 -15.91 -3.01 15.32
C ALA A 356 -16.80 -2.44 14.21
N LEU A 357 -16.99 -3.17 13.12
CA LEU A 357 -17.98 -2.84 12.09
C LEU A 357 -19.32 -3.43 12.51
N LEU A 358 -20.28 -2.58 12.83
CA LEU A 358 -21.62 -3.03 13.25
C LEU A 358 -22.48 -3.48 12.08
N LEU A 359 -22.48 -2.69 11.00
CA LEU A 359 -23.18 -2.99 9.75
C LEU A 359 -22.59 -2.20 8.59
N GLN A 360 -22.85 -2.68 7.39
CA GLN A 360 -22.59 -1.98 6.14
C GLN A 360 -23.92 -1.80 5.41
N SER A 361 -24.27 -0.52 5.14
CA SER A 361 -25.46 -0.16 4.37
C SER A 361 -25.25 -0.45 2.87
N GLU A 362 -26.33 -0.58 2.12
CA GLU A 362 -26.29 -0.58 0.65
C GLU A 362 -25.98 0.81 0.07
N ALA A 363 -26.27 1.88 0.84
CA ALA A 363 -25.95 3.26 0.48
C ALA A 363 -24.47 3.56 0.72
N GLU A 364 -23.94 4.55 -0.01
CA GLU A 364 -22.53 4.93 0.14
C GLU A 364 -22.23 5.63 1.47
N GLN A 365 -23.23 6.32 2.06
CA GLN A 365 -23.02 7.14 3.25
C GLN A 365 -23.94 6.70 4.40
N ALA A 366 -23.35 6.33 5.52
CA ALA A 366 -24.01 6.27 6.83
C ALA A 366 -23.92 7.69 7.43
N TYR A 367 -24.92 8.54 7.06
CA TYR A 367 -24.81 9.98 7.15
C TYR A 367 -25.11 10.54 8.54
N ALA A 368 -26.21 10.11 9.16
CA ALA A 368 -26.59 10.57 10.49
C ALA A 368 -27.16 9.44 11.36
N CYS A 369 -26.82 9.42 12.63
CA CYS A 369 -27.33 8.50 13.62
C CYS A 369 -28.05 9.27 14.73
N VAL A 370 -29.31 8.95 14.99
CA VAL A 370 -30.12 9.60 16.02
C VAL A 370 -30.64 8.56 17.01
N PRO A 371 -30.22 8.65 18.29
CA PRO A 371 -30.61 7.68 19.32
C PRO A 371 -32.11 7.78 19.66
N ASP A 372 -32.72 6.62 19.96
CA ASP A 372 -34.08 6.42 20.41
C ASP A 372 -34.10 5.36 21.52
N GLY A 373 -33.72 5.69 22.71
CA GLY A 373 -33.54 4.76 23.82
C GLY A 373 -32.51 3.68 23.49
N PRO A 374 -32.87 2.39 23.51
CA PRO A 374 -31.99 1.29 23.14
C PRO A 374 -31.85 1.11 21.61
N ARG A 375 -32.62 1.83 20.81
CA ARG A 375 -32.64 1.84 19.35
C ARG A 375 -31.98 3.11 18.85
N PHE A 376 -31.74 3.17 17.54
CA PHE A 376 -31.39 4.41 16.86
C PHE A 376 -31.86 4.37 15.41
N TYR A 377 -32.00 5.55 14.82
CA TYR A 377 -32.24 5.70 13.40
C TYR A 377 -30.94 6.00 12.68
N LEU A 378 -30.72 5.34 11.54
CA LEU A 378 -29.63 5.59 10.62
C LEU A 378 -30.20 6.23 9.36
N LEU A 379 -29.76 7.45 9.06
CA LEU A 379 -29.95 8.09 7.77
C LEU A 379 -28.79 7.72 6.85
N SER A 380 -29.13 7.34 5.64
CA SER A 380 -28.15 7.05 4.59
C SER A 380 -28.40 7.92 3.38
N ASN A 381 -27.33 8.15 2.58
CA ASN A 381 -27.42 8.83 1.29
C ASN A 381 -26.66 8.06 0.22
N ASN A 382 -27.03 8.29 -1.03
CA ASN A 382 -26.52 7.60 -2.21
C ASN A 382 -26.75 6.06 -2.16
N PRO A 383 -28.02 5.58 -2.20
CA PRO A 383 -29.27 6.32 -2.21
C PRO A 383 -29.74 6.79 -0.81
N ALA A 384 -30.65 7.79 -0.82
CA ALA A 384 -31.28 8.27 0.40
C ALA A 384 -32.16 7.18 1.04
N GLY A 385 -32.04 7.00 2.36
CA GLY A 385 -32.76 6.00 3.10
C GLY A 385 -32.82 6.27 4.60
N VAL A 386 -33.80 5.68 5.27
CA VAL A 386 -33.90 5.66 6.73
C VAL A 386 -34.02 4.21 7.18
N SER A 387 -33.19 3.83 8.13
CA SER A 387 -33.31 2.51 8.79
C SER A 387 -33.41 2.68 10.30
N ARG A 388 -34.22 1.83 10.93
CA ARG A 388 -34.25 1.71 12.39
C ARG A 388 -33.42 0.51 12.79
N ILE A 389 -32.41 0.73 13.60
CA ILE A 389 -31.51 -0.31 14.12
C ILE A 389 -31.98 -0.65 15.55
N SER A 390 -32.22 -1.92 15.78
CA SER A 390 -32.75 -2.43 17.05
C SER A 390 -31.74 -3.33 17.76
N PRO A 391 -31.78 -3.43 19.10
CA PRO A 391 -30.92 -4.37 19.83
C PRO A 391 -31.18 -5.83 19.42
N GLY A 392 -30.16 -6.67 19.56
CA GLY A 392 -30.18 -8.07 19.21
C GLY A 392 -29.40 -8.40 17.94
N ARG A 393 -29.68 -9.56 17.36
CA ARG A 393 -29.05 -10.06 16.16
C ARG A 393 -30.06 -10.41 15.08
N ARG A 394 -29.71 -10.20 13.81
CA ARG A 394 -30.47 -10.71 12.66
C ARG A 394 -30.53 -12.25 12.72
N LEU A 395 -31.52 -12.82 12.04
CA LEU A 395 -31.65 -14.28 11.94
C LEU A 395 -30.83 -14.88 10.78
N SER A 396 -30.34 -14.05 9.88
CA SER A 396 -29.47 -14.47 8.78
C SER A 396 -28.57 -13.35 8.32
N GLY A 397 -27.45 -13.73 7.71
CA GLY A 397 -26.50 -12.81 7.08
C GLY A 397 -25.52 -13.56 6.19
N GLU A 398 -24.87 -12.84 5.30
CA GLU A 398 -23.85 -13.35 4.40
C GLU A 398 -22.59 -12.48 4.49
N TYR A 399 -21.44 -13.14 4.55
CA TYR A 399 -20.14 -12.52 4.38
C TYR A 399 -19.47 -13.09 3.14
N GLN A 400 -19.11 -12.24 2.19
CA GLN A 400 -18.30 -12.58 1.05
C GLN A 400 -16.88 -12.10 1.29
N GLY A 401 -15.94 -13.04 1.46
CA GLY A 401 -14.53 -12.74 1.65
C GLY A 401 -13.93 -11.99 0.47
N PRO A 402 -12.77 -11.35 0.65
CA PRO A 402 -12.04 -10.75 -0.46
C PRO A 402 -11.64 -11.80 -1.48
N VAL A 403 -11.48 -11.37 -2.72
CA VAL A 403 -10.92 -12.22 -3.77
C VAL A 403 -9.44 -12.41 -3.49
N TRP A 404 -9.03 -13.67 -3.31
CA TRP A 404 -7.64 -14.05 -3.13
C TRP A 404 -6.96 -14.24 -4.48
N ASP A 405 -5.85 -13.57 -4.72
CA ASP A 405 -4.97 -13.78 -5.87
C ASP A 405 -3.83 -14.72 -5.45
N ALA A 406 -3.82 -15.91 -6.00
CA ALA A 406 -2.73 -16.85 -5.82
C ALA A 406 -1.51 -16.56 -6.73
N ASN A 407 -1.53 -15.46 -7.51
CA ASN A 407 -0.58 -15.03 -8.53
C ASN A 407 -0.52 -15.96 -9.75
N LEU A 408 -0.58 -17.27 -9.53
CA LEU A 408 -0.53 -18.30 -10.58
C LEU A 408 -1.77 -19.21 -10.50
N ALA A 409 -2.07 -19.87 -11.58
CA ALA A 409 -3.09 -20.93 -11.58
C ALA A 409 -2.73 -21.95 -10.50
N SER A 410 -3.66 -22.17 -9.56
CA SER A 410 -3.42 -22.96 -8.36
C SER A 410 -4.43 -24.06 -8.21
N GLN A 411 -4.00 -25.16 -7.61
CA GLN A 411 -4.86 -26.21 -7.10
C GLN A 411 -5.22 -25.87 -5.66
N TRP A 412 -6.51 -25.81 -5.36
CA TRP A 412 -7.03 -25.54 -4.03
C TRP A 412 -6.95 -26.81 -3.19
N GLY A 413 -6.42 -26.67 -1.99
CA GLY A 413 -6.28 -27.73 -1.01
C GLY A 413 -7.48 -27.77 -0.04
N ARG A 414 -7.21 -27.81 1.27
CA ARG A 414 -8.24 -27.83 2.30
C ARG A 414 -8.64 -26.43 2.75
N ILE A 415 -9.93 -26.29 3.05
CA ILE A 415 -10.50 -25.16 3.77
C ILE A 415 -10.73 -25.56 5.23
N GLU A 416 -10.29 -24.75 6.16
CA GLU A 416 -10.39 -24.94 7.61
C GLU A 416 -10.93 -23.66 8.23
N TRP A 417 -11.72 -23.76 9.31
CA TRP A 417 -12.23 -22.59 10.00
C TRP A 417 -12.43 -22.82 11.48
N GLU A 418 -12.34 -21.75 12.26
CA GLU A 418 -12.66 -21.73 13.68
C GLU A 418 -13.98 -20.96 13.89
N ALA A 419 -14.97 -21.62 14.44
CA ALA A 419 -16.30 -21.04 14.65
C ALA A 419 -16.97 -21.56 15.90
N VAL A 420 -17.83 -20.72 16.49
CA VAL A 420 -18.77 -21.13 17.53
C VAL A 420 -20.16 -21.16 16.89
N VAL A 421 -20.82 -22.30 16.91
CA VAL A 421 -22.15 -22.50 16.32
C VAL A 421 -23.11 -22.97 17.42
N PRO A 422 -23.82 -22.04 18.08
CA PRO A 422 -24.80 -22.39 19.14
C PRO A 422 -25.95 -23.23 18.60
N GLU A 423 -26.61 -23.94 19.50
CA GLU A 423 -27.83 -24.71 19.18
C GLU A 423 -28.90 -23.80 18.52
N GLY A 424 -29.56 -24.31 17.48
CA GLY A 424 -30.54 -23.54 16.70
C GLY A 424 -29.90 -22.58 15.70
N SER A 425 -28.57 -22.64 15.50
CA SER A 425 -27.86 -21.83 14.50
C SER A 425 -27.10 -22.70 13.51
N ALA A 426 -26.70 -22.11 12.37
CA ALA A 426 -25.94 -22.77 11.33
C ALA A 426 -24.95 -21.80 10.69
N LEU A 427 -23.76 -22.31 10.35
CA LEU A 427 -22.74 -21.64 9.56
C LEU A 427 -22.40 -22.55 8.37
N GLN A 428 -22.43 -22.00 7.17
CA GLN A 428 -22.08 -22.71 5.94
C GLN A 428 -21.06 -21.91 5.17
N LEU A 429 -19.97 -22.57 4.77
CA LEU A 429 -18.97 -21.96 3.91
C LEU A 429 -19.06 -22.55 2.50
N GLN A 430 -18.80 -21.71 1.52
CA GLN A 430 -18.78 -22.08 0.10
C GLN A 430 -17.62 -21.33 -0.57
N SER A 431 -17.10 -21.89 -1.66
CA SER A 431 -16.06 -21.24 -2.45
C SER A 431 -16.41 -21.20 -3.93
N ARG A 432 -15.78 -20.27 -4.65
CA ARG A 432 -15.76 -20.21 -6.11
C ARG A 432 -14.39 -19.75 -6.60
N SER A 433 -14.04 -20.07 -7.82
CA SER A 433 -12.73 -19.72 -8.40
C SER A 433 -12.85 -19.18 -9.82
N GLY A 434 -11.83 -18.47 -10.26
CA GLY A 434 -11.74 -17.89 -11.60
C GLY A 434 -10.34 -17.50 -11.99
N ASN A 435 -10.21 -16.91 -13.18
CA ASN A 435 -8.94 -16.44 -13.75
C ASN A 435 -8.94 -14.92 -14.03
N THR A 436 -9.95 -14.20 -13.56
CA THR A 436 -10.06 -12.73 -13.60
C THR A 436 -10.13 -12.19 -12.18
N ALA A 437 -9.57 -11.00 -11.93
CA ALA A 437 -9.55 -10.39 -10.60
C ALA A 437 -10.96 -10.07 -10.08
N GLU A 438 -11.88 -9.74 -10.98
CA GLU A 438 -13.27 -9.46 -10.65
C GLU A 438 -14.14 -10.69 -10.93
N PRO A 439 -14.94 -11.15 -9.93
CA PRO A 439 -15.89 -12.24 -10.14
C PRO A 439 -16.96 -11.87 -11.17
N GLY A 440 -17.15 -12.75 -12.15
CA GLY A 440 -18.11 -12.54 -13.24
C GLY A 440 -18.60 -13.85 -13.83
N PRO A 441 -19.27 -13.83 -14.99
CA PRO A 441 -19.85 -15.04 -15.64
C PRO A 441 -18.83 -16.13 -16.00
N THR A 442 -17.53 -15.80 -16.02
CA THR A 442 -16.45 -16.73 -16.32
C THR A 442 -15.89 -17.44 -15.09
N TRP A 443 -16.35 -17.07 -13.90
CA TRP A 443 -16.04 -17.77 -12.65
C TRP A 443 -16.91 -19.01 -12.51
N SER A 444 -16.44 -19.97 -11.71
CA SER A 444 -17.26 -21.11 -11.32
C SER A 444 -18.47 -20.67 -10.50
N ASP A 445 -19.51 -21.47 -10.48
CA ASP A 445 -20.57 -21.36 -9.48
C ASP A 445 -20.02 -21.56 -8.07
N TRP A 446 -20.79 -21.14 -7.07
CA TRP A 446 -20.48 -21.44 -5.68
C TRP A 446 -20.53 -22.95 -5.44
N SER A 447 -19.55 -23.50 -4.74
CA SER A 447 -19.50 -24.89 -4.36
C SER A 447 -20.72 -25.30 -3.49
N PRO A 448 -21.01 -26.60 -3.35
CA PRO A 448 -21.79 -27.08 -2.22
C PRO A 448 -21.19 -26.61 -0.89
N PRO A 449 -22.03 -26.48 0.18
CA PRO A 449 -21.53 -26.06 1.48
C PRO A 449 -20.55 -27.04 2.09
N TYR A 450 -19.44 -26.55 2.63
CA TYR A 450 -18.49 -27.34 3.41
C TYR A 450 -19.06 -27.64 4.81
N GLN A 451 -18.76 -28.84 5.33
CA GLN A 451 -19.35 -29.38 6.57
C GLN A 451 -18.33 -29.54 7.71
N LYS A 452 -17.04 -29.73 7.37
CA LYS A 452 -16.00 -30.09 8.34
C LYS A 452 -15.05 -28.94 8.60
N ALA A 453 -15.16 -28.35 9.79
CA ALA A 453 -14.36 -27.21 10.21
C ALA A 453 -12.86 -27.52 10.35
N ASP A 454 -12.52 -28.77 10.65
CA ASP A 454 -11.15 -29.28 10.82
C ASP A 454 -10.42 -29.60 9.51
N GLY A 455 -11.08 -29.36 8.38
CA GLY A 455 -10.50 -29.44 7.05
C GLY A 455 -11.28 -30.27 6.04
N GLU A 456 -11.71 -29.63 4.97
CA GLU A 456 -12.42 -30.24 3.87
C GLU A 456 -11.81 -29.81 2.53
N GLN A 457 -11.75 -30.75 1.56
CA GLN A 457 -11.19 -30.45 0.23
C GLN A 457 -12.04 -29.39 -0.46
N ILE A 458 -11.40 -28.32 -0.96
CA ILE A 458 -12.08 -27.30 -1.76
C ILE A 458 -12.51 -27.91 -3.10
N LEU A 459 -13.80 -27.72 -3.43
CA LEU A 459 -14.44 -28.27 -4.63
C LEU A 459 -14.39 -27.32 -5.84
N SER A 460 -14.01 -26.07 -5.65
CA SER A 460 -13.85 -25.12 -6.75
C SER A 460 -12.74 -25.57 -7.71
N PRO A 461 -12.90 -25.40 -9.03
CA PRO A 461 -11.90 -25.80 -10.01
C PRO A 461 -10.58 -25.03 -9.83
N LYS A 462 -9.51 -25.55 -10.44
CA LYS A 462 -8.21 -24.85 -10.50
C LYS A 462 -8.38 -23.46 -11.10
N GLY A 463 -7.69 -22.48 -10.54
CA GLY A 463 -7.74 -21.11 -11.01
C GLY A 463 -6.70 -20.24 -10.31
N ARG A 464 -6.51 -19.01 -10.79
CA ARG A 464 -5.63 -18.04 -10.16
C ARG A 464 -6.29 -17.38 -8.95
N TYR A 465 -7.61 -17.18 -9.02
CA TYR A 465 -8.37 -16.47 -7.99
C TYR A 465 -9.35 -17.38 -7.28
N LEU A 466 -9.48 -17.17 -5.97
CA LEU A 466 -10.46 -17.84 -5.11
C LEU A 466 -11.24 -16.82 -4.30
N GLN A 467 -12.52 -17.08 -4.12
CA GLN A 467 -13.36 -16.35 -3.18
C GLN A 467 -14.13 -17.33 -2.31
N VAL A 468 -14.23 -17.04 -1.01
CA VAL A 468 -15.02 -17.82 -0.04
C VAL A 468 -16.13 -16.94 0.49
N ARG A 469 -17.33 -17.53 0.68
CA ARG A 469 -18.42 -16.88 1.41
C ARG A 469 -18.84 -17.71 2.60
N ALA A 470 -19.37 -17.03 3.62
CA ALA A 470 -19.92 -17.61 4.81
C ALA A 470 -21.40 -17.17 4.98
N LEU A 471 -22.27 -18.14 5.10
CA LEU A 471 -23.71 -17.97 5.29
C LEU A 471 -24.06 -18.26 6.75
N PHE A 472 -24.60 -17.28 7.45
CA PHE A 472 -24.98 -17.35 8.85
C PHE A 472 -26.48 -17.46 8.99
N LYS A 473 -26.96 -18.36 9.83
CA LYS A 473 -28.40 -18.51 10.18
C LYS A 473 -28.55 -18.75 11.67
N SER A 474 -29.59 -18.18 12.25
CA SER A 474 -29.99 -18.42 13.64
C SER A 474 -31.52 -18.43 13.77
N THR A 475 -32.02 -19.18 14.69
CA THR A 475 -33.47 -19.16 15.13
C THR A 475 -33.67 -18.20 16.29
N SER A 476 -32.63 -17.61 16.85
CA SER A 476 -32.68 -16.72 18.02
C SER A 476 -32.02 -15.38 17.75
N ALA A 477 -32.68 -14.29 18.08
CA ALA A 477 -32.10 -12.95 18.04
C ALA A 477 -31.07 -12.67 19.16
N LYS A 478 -30.92 -13.59 20.12
CA LYS A 478 -29.95 -13.43 21.23
C LYS A 478 -28.62 -14.08 20.94
N ASN A 479 -28.63 -15.24 20.26
CA ASN A 479 -27.45 -16.02 19.97
C ASN A 479 -27.37 -16.32 18.48
N GLY A 480 -26.17 -16.39 17.93
CA GLY A 480 -25.94 -16.73 16.54
C GLY A 480 -24.54 -17.31 16.35
N PRO A 481 -24.25 -17.85 15.17
CA PRO A 481 -22.93 -18.38 14.87
C PRO A 481 -21.91 -17.23 14.81
N ALA A 482 -20.67 -17.54 15.18
CA ALA A 482 -19.53 -16.64 15.09
C ALA A 482 -18.36 -17.37 14.39
N LEU A 483 -17.71 -16.72 13.44
CA LEU A 483 -16.55 -17.21 12.71
C LEU A 483 -15.34 -16.35 13.04
N SER A 484 -14.28 -16.94 13.62
CA SER A 484 -13.10 -16.19 14.06
C SER A 484 -11.86 -16.36 13.15
N LYS A 485 -11.86 -17.42 12.33
CA LYS A 485 -10.72 -17.70 11.46
C LYS A 485 -11.13 -18.53 10.26
N LEU A 486 -10.52 -18.23 9.12
CA LEU A 486 -10.66 -18.99 7.88
C LEU A 486 -9.29 -19.21 7.28
N ASN A 487 -8.95 -20.47 6.99
CA ASN A 487 -7.71 -20.85 6.32
C ASN A 487 -8.03 -21.59 5.02
N VAL A 488 -7.25 -21.30 3.99
CA VAL A 488 -7.24 -22.01 2.72
C VAL A 488 -5.81 -22.41 2.37
N ASN A 489 -5.59 -23.70 2.19
CA ASN A 489 -4.32 -24.20 1.67
C ASN A 489 -4.40 -24.31 0.14
N TYR A 490 -3.33 -23.99 -0.56
CA TYR A 490 -3.28 -24.08 -2.02
C TYR A 490 -1.87 -24.37 -2.51
N LEU A 491 -1.80 -24.93 -3.73
CA LEU A 491 -0.56 -25.23 -4.41
C LEU A 491 -0.57 -24.53 -5.77
N GLN A 492 0.39 -23.64 -5.99
CA GLN A 492 0.55 -23.00 -7.30
C GLN A 492 1.03 -24.00 -8.34
N ALA A 493 0.60 -23.84 -9.60
CA ALA A 493 1.19 -24.58 -10.69
C ALA A 493 2.65 -24.14 -10.85
N ASN A 494 3.56 -25.11 -11.01
CA ASN A 494 4.95 -24.79 -11.29
C ASN A 494 5.07 -24.07 -12.63
N ALA A 495 5.69 -22.88 -12.64
CA ALA A 495 6.08 -22.11 -13.82
C ALA A 495 7.54 -22.49 -14.20
N ALA A 496 7.92 -22.32 -15.44
CA ALA A 496 9.32 -22.51 -15.82
C ALA A 496 10.13 -21.27 -15.44
N PRO A 497 11.33 -21.44 -14.86
CA PRO A 497 12.22 -20.32 -14.59
C PRO A 497 12.68 -19.64 -15.87
N GLU A 498 13.02 -18.38 -15.80
CA GLU A 498 13.53 -17.60 -16.91
C GLU A 498 14.92 -17.03 -16.61
N VAL A 499 15.85 -17.14 -17.56
CA VAL A 499 17.12 -16.42 -17.54
C VAL A 499 16.89 -15.06 -18.20
N THR A 500 16.68 -14.00 -17.40
CA THR A 500 16.27 -12.67 -17.88
C THR A 500 17.44 -11.87 -18.48
N ARG A 501 18.65 -12.11 -18.01
CA ARG A 501 19.89 -11.46 -18.47
C ARG A 501 20.97 -12.52 -18.63
N LEU A 502 21.80 -12.40 -19.65
CA LEU A 502 23.01 -13.17 -19.84
C LEU A 502 24.04 -12.28 -20.54
N GLU A 503 25.21 -12.11 -19.92
CA GLU A 503 26.26 -11.23 -20.39
C GLU A 503 27.63 -11.90 -20.24
N ILE A 504 28.49 -11.72 -21.24
CA ILE A 504 29.86 -12.18 -21.26
C ILE A 504 30.77 -10.98 -20.99
N LEU A 505 31.53 -11.01 -19.91
CA LEU A 505 32.39 -9.93 -19.53
C LEU A 505 33.66 -9.91 -20.38
N GLY A 506 34.41 -8.81 -20.30
CA GLY A 506 35.67 -8.60 -20.98
C GLY A 506 36.71 -9.69 -20.69
N PRO A 507 37.75 -9.85 -21.54
CA PRO A 507 38.81 -10.78 -21.26
C PRO A 507 39.52 -10.46 -19.95
N HIS A 508 39.87 -11.52 -19.19
CA HIS A 508 40.55 -11.44 -17.90
C HIS A 508 39.79 -10.79 -16.75
N GLU A 509 38.58 -10.33 -16.98
CA GLU A 509 37.73 -9.69 -15.98
C GLU A 509 37.15 -10.71 -15.03
N VAL A 510 37.42 -10.56 -13.71
CA VAL A 510 36.88 -11.38 -12.64
C VAL A 510 36.41 -10.49 -11.49
N TYR A 511 35.51 -11.02 -10.68
CA TYR A 511 35.05 -10.36 -9.44
C TYR A 511 35.49 -11.16 -8.22
N LEU A 512 36.08 -10.48 -7.27
CA LEU A 512 36.49 -11.08 -6.00
C LEU A 512 35.30 -11.15 -5.07
N LYS A 513 35.11 -12.30 -4.39
CA LYS A 513 34.08 -12.40 -3.34
C LYS A 513 34.38 -11.39 -2.21
N PRO A 514 33.34 -10.76 -1.64
CA PRO A 514 33.52 -10.01 -0.40
C PRO A 514 34.05 -10.94 0.68
N PRO A 515 34.89 -10.46 1.63
CA PRO A 515 35.28 -11.27 2.76
C PRO A 515 34.04 -11.70 3.56
N ASP A 516 34.01 -12.94 4.02
CA ASP A 516 32.95 -13.43 4.91
C ASP A 516 32.92 -12.53 6.14
N MET A 517 31.79 -11.84 6.35
CA MET A 517 31.55 -11.12 7.59
C MET A 517 30.94 -12.11 8.58
N ASP A 518 31.48 -12.18 9.79
CA ASP A 518 30.92 -13.00 10.88
C ASP A 518 29.41 -12.76 10.98
N GLU A 519 28.63 -13.83 11.10
CA GLU A 519 27.19 -13.79 11.28
C GLU A 519 26.85 -13.06 12.59
N ALA A 520 26.53 -11.78 12.50
CA ALA A 520 25.96 -11.05 13.63
C ALA A 520 24.54 -11.54 13.90
N ILE A 521 24.31 -12.14 15.05
CA ILE A 521 22.98 -12.60 15.48
C ILE A 521 22.21 -11.37 15.98
N TRP A 522 21.13 -11.01 15.28
CA TRP A 522 20.22 -9.95 15.67
C TRP A 522 19.66 -10.18 17.07
N GLY A 523 19.85 -9.21 17.96
CA GLY A 523 19.37 -9.27 19.35
C GLY A 523 20.38 -9.74 20.38
N LEU A 524 21.60 -10.15 19.98
CA LEU A 524 22.67 -10.54 20.91
C LEU A 524 23.54 -9.36 21.36
N GLU A 525 23.62 -8.29 20.56
CA GLU A 525 24.35 -7.08 20.90
C GLU A 525 23.36 -5.96 21.28
N SER A 526 23.11 -5.82 22.57
CA SER A 526 22.38 -4.68 23.13
C SER A 526 23.36 -3.62 23.64
N ARG A 527 23.92 -2.82 22.77
CA ARG A 527 24.46 -1.51 23.16
C ARG A 527 23.90 -0.47 22.21
N LEU A 528 23.44 0.63 22.79
CA LEU A 528 22.88 1.78 22.08
C LEU A 528 23.74 2.09 20.86
N PRO A 529 23.16 2.21 19.65
CA PRO A 529 23.91 2.62 18.47
C PRO A 529 24.51 3.99 18.72
N ASP A 530 25.74 4.18 18.32
CA ASP A 530 26.37 5.50 18.26
C ASP A 530 25.43 6.46 17.53
N ALA A 531 25.11 7.57 18.19
CA ALA A 531 24.23 8.60 17.67
C ALA A 531 24.79 9.12 16.32
N GLY A 532 24.23 8.63 15.19
CA GLY A 532 24.61 9.03 13.83
C GLY A 532 24.58 7.94 12.77
N ARG A 533 24.42 6.66 13.11
CA ARG A 533 24.29 5.60 12.11
C ARG A 533 22.85 5.15 11.96
N LYS A 534 22.25 5.41 10.79
CA LYS A 534 20.96 4.85 10.40
C LYS A 534 21.09 3.34 10.23
N PRO A 535 20.12 2.50 10.73
CA PRO A 535 20.18 1.03 10.68
C PRO A 535 20.16 0.42 9.26
N ASP A 536 19.87 1.18 8.21
CA ASP A 536 19.60 0.68 6.87
C ASP A 536 20.71 0.88 5.83
N GLU A 537 21.88 1.33 6.23
CA GLU A 537 23.05 1.23 5.36
C GLU A 537 23.74 -0.14 5.56
N MET A 538 23.08 -1.21 5.17
CA MET A 538 23.79 -2.41 4.73
C MET A 538 24.59 -1.98 3.48
N ARG A 539 25.84 -1.56 3.68
CA ARG A 539 26.77 -1.36 2.59
C ARG A 539 26.80 -2.66 1.80
N MET A 540 26.13 -2.71 0.66
CA MET A 540 26.48 -3.66 -0.38
C MET A 540 27.94 -3.39 -0.70
N ILE A 541 28.84 -4.19 -0.14
CA ILE A 541 30.26 -4.17 -0.52
C ILE A 541 30.24 -4.63 -1.97
N ALA A 542 30.37 -3.68 -2.89
CA ALA A 542 30.42 -3.98 -4.30
C ALA A 542 31.58 -4.95 -4.53
N ALA A 543 31.30 -6.08 -5.18
CA ALA A 543 32.31 -7.07 -5.49
C ALA A 543 33.45 -6.36 -6.27
N LYS A 544 34.69 -6.51 -5.78
CA LYS A 544 35.83 -5.81 -6.35
C LYS A 544 36.20 -6.44 -7.71
N LYS A 545 36.12 -5.64 -8.77
CA LYS A 545 36.63 -6.03 -10.08
C LYS A 545 38.14 -6.20 -10.05
N ALA A 546 38.64 -7.28 -10.62
CA ALA A 546 40.06 -7.59 -10.74
C ALA A 546 40.35 -8.18 -12.12
N GLU A 547 41.65 -8.15 -12.54
CA GLU A 547 42.11 -8.80 -13.76
C GLU A 547 42.86 -10.09 -13.43
N ARG A 548 42.49 -11.19 -14.13
CA ARG A 548 43.15 -12.48 -14.02
C ARG A 548 43.34 -13.09 -15.40
N ARG A 549 44.56 -13.22 -15.84
CA ARG A 549 44.90 -13.78 -17.16
C ARG A 549 44.33 -15.17 -17.38
N GLY A 550 43.82 -15.40 -18.58
CA GLY A 550 43.26 -16.68 -18.98
C GLY A 550 41.87 -16.97 -18.40
N PHE A 551 41.17 -15.97 -17.79
CA PHE A 551 39.82 -16.13 -17.29
C PHE A 551 38.79 -15.43 -18.15
N ARG A 552 37.62 -16.05 -18.27
CA ARG A 552 36.40 -15.44 -18.80
C ARG A 552 35.32 -15.55 -17.74
N THR A 553 34.50 -14.52 -17.62
CA THR A 553 33.42 -14.42 -16.66
C THR A 553 32.10 -14.23 -17.39
N ILE A 554 31.08 -14.97 -16.99
CA ILE A 554 29.72 -14.92 -17.49
C ILE A 554 28.84 -14.50 -16.32
N VAL A 555 27.91 -13.56 -16.55
CA VAL A 555 26.98 -13.05 -15.55
C VAL A 555 25.56 -13.19 -16.06
N TRP A 556 24.64 -13.59 -15.19
CA TRP A 556 23.23 -13.71 -15.55
C TRP A 556 22.32 -13.37 -14.39
N SER A 557 21.04 -13.20 -14.70
CA SER A 557 19.96 -13.11 -13.72
C SER A 557 18.90 -14.10 -14.11
N GLY A 558 18.45 -14.89 -13.15
CA GLY A 558 17.29 -15.77 -13.28
C GLY A 558 16.17 -15.32 -12.37
N GLN A 559 14.95 -15.57 -12.80
CA GLN A 559 13.76 -15.38 -11.97
C GLN A 559 12.79 -16.54 -12.16
N ASP A 560 11.98 -16.76 -11.14
CA ASP A 560 10.92 -17.75 -11.14
C ASP A 560 9.64 -17.13 -10.58
N GLU A 561 8.50 -17.35 -11.25
CA GLU A 561 7.21 -16.78 -10.84
C GLU A 561 6.66 -17.42 -9.56
N ASN A 562 7.06 -18.65 -9.23
CA ASN A 562 6.73 -19.31 -7.97
C ASN A 562 7.62 -18.79 -6.82
N GLY A 563 8.73 -18.13 -7.14
CA GLY A 563 9.77 -17.75 -6.20
C GLY A 563 10.63 -18.94 -5.75
N ASP A 564 10.78 -19.94 -6.63
CA ASP A 564 11.56 -21.14 -6.38
C ASP A 564 13.06 -20.85 -6.35
N VAL A 565 13.79 -21.65 -5.58
CA VAL A 565 15.26 -21.57 -5.53
C VAL A 565 15.81 -22.17 -6.81
N LEU A 566 16.61 -21.38 -7.53
CA LEU A 566 17.16 -21.78 -8.81
C LEU A 566 18.58 -22.32 -8.67
N GLU A 567 18.89 -23.36 -9.43
CA GLU A 567 20.23 -23.79 -9.76
C GLU A 567 20.48 -23.63 -11.26
N TYR A 568 21.73 -23.47 -11.64
CA TYR A 568 22.11 -23.15 -13.03
C TYR A 568 23.10 -24.16 -13.57
N ALA A 569 23.00 -24.42 -14.88
CA ALA A 569 24.04 -25.10 -15.64
C ALA A 569 24.59 -24.15 -16.71
N VAL A 570 25.90 -24.17 -16.89
CA VAL A 570 26.61 -23.37 -17.90
C VAL A 570 27.20 -24.31 -18.94
N ALA A 571 26.96 -24.03 -20.21
CA ALA A 571 27.45 -24.82 -21.32
C ALA A 571 28.09 -23.92 -22.40
N LEU A 572 29.12 -24.45 -23.06
CA LEU A 572 29.77 -23.86 -24.21
C LEU A 572 29.55 -24.68 -25.47
N ARG A 573 29.46 -24.02 -26.61
CA ARG A 573 29.45 -24.64 -27.92
C ARG A 573 30.39 -23.88 -28.85
N LYS A 574 31.40 -24.53 -29.36
CA LYS A 574 32.32 -23.95 -30.37
C LYS A 574 31.56 -23.74 -31.69
N ASP A 575 31.88 -22.68 -32.38
CA ASP A 575 31.32 -22.40 -33.69
C ASP A 575 31.64 -23.55 -34.67
N GLY A 576 30.63 -24.04 -35.37
CA GLY A 576 30.67 -25.24 -36.20
C GLY A 576 30.35 -26.56 -35.49
N ASP A 577 30.34 -26.61 -34.18
CA ASP A 577 29.92 -27.80 -33.41
C ASP A 577 28.40 -27.87 -33.30
N LYS A 578 27.86 -29.10 -33.22
CA LYS A 578 26.41 -29.34 -33.03
C LYS A 578 26.01 -29.41 -31.57
N ASP A 579 26.89 -29.90 -30.71
CA ASP A 579 26.56 -30.26 -29.33
C ASP A 579 27.06 -29.21 -28.33
N TRP A 580 26.27 -29.00 -27.30
CA TRP A 580 26.63 -28.19 -26.16
C TRP A 580 27.44 -29.03 -25.16
N ARG A 581 28.53 -28.49 -24.69
CA ARG A 581 29.36 -29.08 -23.64
C ARG A 581 29.10 -28.33 -22.33
N THR A 582 28.49 -29.00 -21.35
CA THR A 582 28.33 -28.49 -20.00
C THR A 582 29.72 -28.34 -19.35
N ILE A 583 29.99 -27.17 -18.80
CA ILE A 583 31.25 -26.81 -18.13
C ILE A 583 31.06 -26.65 -16.62
N GLU A 584 29.82 -26.40 -16.18
CA GLU A 584 29.42 -26.37 -14.81
C GLU A 584 27.94 -26.73 -14.68
N ASP A 585 27.58 -27.44 -13.64
CA ASP A 585 26.20 -27.79 -13.33
C ASP A 585 25.92 -27.57 -11.82
N ARG A 586 24.63 -27.44 -11.46
CA ARG A 586 24.19 -27.21 -10.07
C ARG A 586 24.83 -26.00 -9.41
N TRP A 587 25.03 -24.94 -10.17
CA TRP A 587 25.60 -23.70 -9.73
C TRP A 587 24.55 -22.78 -9.11
N ALA A 588 24.82 -22.18 -7.96
CA ALA A 588 23.82 -21.37 -7.23
C ALA A 588 23.91 -19.85 -7.49
N GLU A 589 25.02 -19.37 -8.03
CA GLU A 589 25.27 -17.94 -8.17
C GLU A 589 24.98 -17.44 -9.60
N GLY A 590 24.61 -16.17 -9.78
CA GLY A 590 24.40 -15.53 -11.08
C GLY A 590 25.70 -15.09 -11.79
N ILE A 591 26.84 -15.64 -11.40
CA ILE A 591 28.15 -15.34 -11.97
C ILE A 591 29.02 -16.61 -11.98
N PHE A 592 29.71 -16.85 -13.09
CA PHE A 592 30.62 -17.97 -13.22
C PHE A 592 31.88 -17.53 -13.96
N ALA A 593 33.05 -17.84 -13.41
CA ALA A 593 34.36 -17.54 -14.01
C ALA A 593 35.13 -18.84 -14.25
N PHE A 594 35.63 -19.04 -15.45
CA PHE A 594 36.39 -20.22 -15.83
C PHE A 594 37.70 -19.89 -16.53
N ASN A 595 38.64 -20.83 -16.46
CA ASN A 595 39.94 -20.71 -17.10
C ASN A 595 39.89 -21.18 -18.56
N THR A 596 40.17 -20.32 -19.51
CA THR A 596 40.11 -20.57 -20.95
C THR A 596 41.21 -21.50 -21.46
N VAL A 597 42.31 -21.66 -20.74
CA VAL A 597 43.43 -22.56 -21.10
C VAL A 597 42.99 -24.04 -21.28
N HIS A 598 41.88 -24.41 -20.65
CA HIS A 598 41.31 -25.77 -20.76
C HIS A 598 40.47 -26.00 -22.03
N TYR A 599 40.33 -24.96 -22.87
CA TYR A 599 39.48 -25.01 -24.06
C TYR A 599 40.29 -24.66 -25.31
N PRO A 600 40.07 -25.30 -26.43
CA PRO A 600 40.69 -24.94 -27.70
C PRO A 600 40.33 -23.52 -28.13
N ASP A 601 41.26 -22.82 -28.74
CA ASP A 601 41.01 -21.49 -29.27
C ASP A 601 39.92 -21.52 -30.36
N GLY A 602 39.13 -20.45 -30.39
CA GLY A 602 38.02 -20.30 -31.32
C GLY A 602 36.87 -19.43 -30.79
N ILE A 603 35.83 -19.33 -31.59
CA ILE A 603 34.58 -18.63 -31.24
C ILE A 603 33.60 -19.59 -30.62
N TYR A 604 33.00 -19.21 -29.53
CA TYR A 604 32.03 -20.02 -28.79
C TYR A 604 30.72 -19.24 -28.55
N GLN A 605 29.67 -19.99 -28.34
CA GLN A 605 28.44 -19.54 -27.75
C GLN A 605 28.34 -20.05 -26.32
N VAL A 606 27.70 -19.28 -25.46
CA VAL A 606 27.42 -19.61 -24.05
C VAL A 606 25.93 -19.88 -23.91
N LYS A 607 25.58 -20.92 -23.19
CA LYS A 607 24.20 -21.21 -22.76
C LYS A 607 24.16 -21.32 -21.25
N VAL A 608 23.21 -20.63 -20.63
CA VAL A 608 22.86 -20.80 -19.21
C VAL A 608 21.45 -21.39 -19.17
N THR A 609 21.32 -22.49 -18.44
CA THR A 609 20.03 -23.14 -18.16
C THR A 609 19.75 -22.99 -16.68
N ALA A 610 18.61 -22.36 -16.34
CA ALA A 610 18.09 -22.30 -14.98
C ALA A 610 17.19 -23.50 -14.75
N SER A 611 17.20 -24.05 -13.54
CA SER A 611 16.34 -25.15 -13.11
C SER A 611 15.79 -24.88 -11.72
N ASP A 612 14.51 -25.19 -11.50
CA ASP A 612 13.80 -25.11 -10.24
C ASP A 612 13.79 -26.44 -9.46
N ALA A 613 14.66 -27.38 -9.83
CA ALA A 613 14.72 -28.73 -9.28
C ALA A 613 14.93 -28.78 -7.76
N LEU A 614 15.53 -27.72 -7.16
CA LEU A 614 15.74 -27.64 -5.72
C LEU A 614 14.42 -27.44 -4.95
N SER A 615 13.40 -26.87 -5.59
CA SER A 615 12.10 -26.57 -4.99
C SER A 615 10.98 -27.52 -5.44
N ASN A 616 11.21 -28.35 -6.45
CA ASN A 616 10.19 -29.20 -7.06
C ASN A 616 10.52 -30.69 -6.96
N PRO A 617 9.49 -31.57 -6.83
CA PRO A 617 9.69 -33.01 -6.85
C PRO A 617 10.26 -33.51 -8.19
N ALA A 618 11.02 -34.58 -8.16
CA ALA A 618 11.58 -35.19 -9.35
C ALA A 618 10.50 -35.51 -10.41
N GLY A 619 10.72 -35.05 -11.64
CA GLY A 619 9.79 -35.14 -12.75
C GLY A 619 8.74 -34.02 -12.83
N MET A 620 8.74 -33.08 -11.89
CA MET A 620 7.90 -31.88 -11.92
C MET A 620 8.73 -30.59 -12.07
N GLU A 621 10.06 -30.73 -12.00
CA GLU A 621 10.99 -29.63 -12.23
C GLU A 621 10.87 -29.10 -13.65
N LYS A 622 11.13 -27.82 -13.81
CA LYS A 622 11.16 -27.11 -15.08
C LYS A 622 12.49 -26.40 -15.29
N THR A 623 12.78 -26.13 -16.54
CA THR A 623 13.99 -25.40 -16.93
C THR A 623 13.68 -24.29 -17.91
N GLY A 624 14.50 -23.22 -17.85
CA GLY A 624 14.52 -22.15 -18.83
C GLY A 624 15.96 -21.87 -19.25
N GLU A 625 16.19 -21.56 -20.53
CA GLU A 625 17.53 -21.36 -21.04
C GLU A 625 17.69 -20.06 -21.81
N ARG A 626 18.91 -19.52 -21.80
CA ARG A 626 19.31 -18.38 -22.62
C ARG A 626 20.69 -18.58 -23.18
N THR A 627 20.90 -18.10 -24.41
CA THR A 627 22.18 -18.15 -25.09
C THR A 627 22.72 -16.75 -25.34
N ALA A 628 24.04 -16.61 -25.29
CA ALA A 628 24.77 -15.39 -25.63
C ALA A 628 26.05 -15.73 -26.41
N GLY A 629 26.56 -14.76 -27.16
CA GLY A 629 27.80 -14.87 -27.90
C GLY A 629 28.00 -13.68 -28.83
N PRO A 630 29.12 -13.60 -29.50
CA PRO A 630 30.26 -14.53 -29.50
C PRO A 630 31.16 -14.42 -28.25
N LEU A 631 31.66 -15.54 -27.76
CA LEU A 631 32.73 -15.62 -26.77
C LEU A 631 34.02 -16.05 -27.52
N LEU A 632 34.97 -15.16 -27.63
CA LEU A 632 36.30 -15.49 -28.17
C LEU A 632 37.14 -16.13 -27.07
N ILE A 633 37.63 -17.34 -27.29
CA ILE A 633 38.68 -18.00 -26.53
C ILE A 633 39.91 -17.97 -27.41
N ASP A 634 40.93 -17.29 -26.91
CA ASP A 634 42.24 -17.17 -27.53
C ASP A 634 43.31 -17.17 -26.43
N ASN A 635 44.10 -18.21 -26.38
CA ASN A 635 45.15 -18.43 -25.39
C ASN A 635 46.53 -18.25 -25.97
N ALA A 636 46.61 -18.00 -27.30
CA ALA A 636 47.86 -17.75 -28.00
C ALA A 636 48.28 -16.29 -27.84
N ALA A 637 49.58 -16.05 -27.64
CA ALA A 637 50.10 -14.71 -27.65
C ALA A 637 50.52 -14.29 -29.08
N PRO A 638 50.33 -13.03 -29.45
CA PRO A 638 50.83 -12.55 -30.74
C PRO A 638 52.32 -12.76 -30.90
N GLU A 639 52.74 -13.03 -32.10
CA GLU A 639 54.15 -13.24 -32.45
C GLU A 639 54.77 -11.97 -33.07
N ILE A 640 55.93 -11.57 -32.54
CA ILE A 640 56.68 -10.43 -33.09
C ILE A 640 57.70 -10.98 -34.11
N ARG A 641 57.48 -10.64 -35.38
CA ARG A 641 58.29 -11.15 -36.51
C ARG A 641 59.09 -10.03 -37.16
N GLY A 642 60.23 -10.37 -37.74
CA GLY A 642 61.09 -9.47 -38.61
C GLY A 642 61.57 -8.22 -37.86
N LEU A 643 61.89 -8.35 -36.55
CA LEU A 643 62.36 -7.23 -35.77
C LEU A 643 63.73 -6.79 -36.22
N GLU A 644 63.80 -5.61 -36.81
CA GLU A 644 65.02 -4.91 -37.15
C GLU A 644 65.21 -3.66 -36.28
N VAL A 645 66.40 -3.47 -35.75
CA VAL A 645 66.77 -2.36 -34.88
C VAL A 645 67.98 -1.68 -35.41
N VAL A 646 67.88 -0.43 -35.86
CA VAL A 646 68.99 0.33 -36.43
C VAL A 646 69.14 1.65 -35.66
N ARG A 647 70.32 1.88 -35.14
CA ARG A 647 70.70 3.16 -34.48
C ARG A 647 71.43 4.04 -35.47
N ALA A 648 70.92 5.23 -35.75
CA ALA A 648 71.54 6.24 -36.59
C ALA A 648 71.23 7.65 -36.07
N GLU A 649 72.20 8.53 -36.06
CA GLU A 649 72.07 9.97 -35.75
C GLU A 649 71.35 10.27 -34.44
N GLY A 650 71.53 9.47 -33.36
CA GLY A 650 70.90 9.66 -32.06
C GLY A 650 69.44 9.23 -32.01
N ARG A 651 68.97 8.58 -33.06
CA ARG A 651 67.62 8.01 -33.16
C ARG A 651 67.67 6.51 -33.34
N LEU A 652 66.55 5.85 -32.92
CA LEU A 652 66.36 4.43 -33.12
C LEU A 652 65.26 4.23 -34.17
N SER A 653 65.61 3.54 -35.25
CA SER A 653 64.65 3.07 -36.23
C SER A 653 64.27 1.61 -35.91
N LEU A 654 62.96 1.33 -35.76
CA LEU A 654 62.46 0.00 -35.49
C LEU A 654 61.44 -0.41 -36.60
N SER A 655 61.63 -1.59 -37.14
CA SER A 655 60.62 -2.21 -37.99
C SER A 655 60.31 -3.63 -37.48
N PHE A 656 59.05 -3.99 -37.40
CA PHE A 656 58.60 -5.33 -37.03
C PHE A 656 57.11 -5.55 -37.47
N ALA A 657 56.72 -6.79 -37.57
CA ALA A 657 55.32 -7.18 -37.73
C ALA A 657 54.84 -7.90 -36.44
N ALA A 658 53.64 -7.57 -35.99
CA ALA A 658 52.94 -8.33 -34.96
C ALA A 658 51.88 -9.19 -35.63
N VAL A 659 51.88 -10.48 -35.37
CA VAL A 659 50.95 -11.45 -36.03
C VAL A 659 50.28 -12.29 -34.99
N ASP A 660 48.94 -12.32 -35.01
CA ASP A 660 48.14 -13.20 -34.21
C ASP A 660 47.29 -14.13 -35.08
N ALA A 661 47.04 -15.35 -34.57
CA ALA A 661 46.28 -16.37 -35.33
C ALA A 661 44.78 -16.21 -35.25
N PHE A 662 44.28 -15.69 -34.12
CA PHE A 662 42.84 -15.71 -33.79
C PHE A 662 42.24 -14.34 -33.59
N SER A 663 42.94 -13.44 -32.86
CA SER A 663 42.40 -12.12 -32.51
C SER A 663 43.24 -10.98 -33.15
N ALA A 664 42.67 -9.78 -33.18
CA ALA A 664 43.38 -8.61 -33.67
C ALA A 664 44.45 -8.16 -32.68
N VAL A 665 45.59 -7.66 -33.19
CA VAL A 665 46.55 -6.92 -32.38
C VAL A 665 45.97 -5.55 -32.06
N THR A 666 45.90 -5.19 -30.77
CA THR A 666 45.20 -3.98 -30.31
C THR A 666 46.10 -2.97 -29.60
N ASP A 667 47.27 -3.39 -29.09
CA ASP A 667 48.19 -2.51 -28.36
C ASP A 667 49.65 -2.92 -28.63
N ALA A 668 50.46 -1.97 -28.97
CA ALA A 668 51.91 -2.14 -29.03
C ALA A 668 52.61 -1.01 -28.26
N ARG A 669 53.64 -1.39 -27.49
CA ARG A 669 54.41 -0.46 -26.67
C ARG A 669 55.88 -0.71 -26.77
N VAL A 670 56.64 0.36 -26.67
CA VAL A 670 58.09 0.31 -26.69
C VAL A 670 58.66 0.93 -25.43
N LEU A 671 59.66 0.26 -24.85
CA LEU A 671 60.40 0.72 -23.69
C LEU A 671 61.86 0.90 -24.06
N LEU A 672 62.42 2.13 -23.87
CA LEU A 672 63.83 2.50 -24.10
C LEU A 672 64.53 2.86 -22.78
N ARG A 673 63.74 3.07 -21.70
CA ARG A 673 64.24 3.40 -20.37
C ARG A 673 63.26 2.77 -19.34
N PRO A 674 63.74 2.20 -18.24
CA PRO A 674 62.90 1.60 -17.22
C PRO A 674 61.77 2.52 -16.79
N GLY A 675 60.53 2.01 -16.82
CA GLY A 675 59.30 2.71 -16.44
C GLY A 675 58.67 3.61 -17.51
N ASP A 676 59.33 3.91 -18.64
CA ASP A 676 58.83 4.80 -19.69
C ASP A 676 58.26 4.01 -20.90
N TRP A 677 57.12 3.33 -20.69
CA TRP A 677 56.41 2.65 -21.76
C TRP A 677 55.71 3.65 -22.68
N ARG A 678 55.95 3.59 -23.99
CA ARG A 678 55.33 4.43 -25.01
C ARG A 678 54.45 3.58 -25.92
N VAL A 679 53.18 3.98 -26.07
CA VAL A 679 52.27 3.39 -27.07
C VAL A 679 52.80 3.76 -28.46
N VAL A 680 52.77 2.79 -29.34
CA VAL A 680 53.15 2.95 -30.74
C VAL A 680 52.05 2.45 -31.66
N PHE A 681 51.90 3.07 -32.80
CA PHE A 681 50.87 2.78 -33.77
C PHE A 681 51.45 2.06 -34.98
N PRO A 682 50.71 1.15 -35.65
CA PRO A 682 51.12 0.54 -36.91
C PRO A 682 51.20 1.56 -38.05
N GLU A 683 51.70 1.13 -39.21
CA GLU A 683 51.93 2.01 -40.36
C GLU A 683 50.65 2.68 -40.89
N ASP A 684 49.51 2.03 -40.78
CA ASP A 684 48.20 2.55 -41.15
C ASP A 684 47.51 3.40 -40.03
N GLY A 685 48.07 3.43 -38.82
CA GLY A 685 47.64 4.25 -37.70
C GLY A 685 46.59 3.61 -36.80
N ILE A 686 46.05 2.42 -37.10
CA ILE A 686 44.99 1.74 -36.34
C ILE A 686 45.39 0.28 -36.11
N ALA A 687 45.50 -0.12 -34.84
CA ALA A 687 45.77 -1.49 -34.45
C ALA A 687 44.45 -2.28 -34.32
N ASP A 688 44.00 -2.90 -35.41
CA ASP A 688 42.68 -3.59 -35.49
C ASP A 688 42.73 -4.91 -36.31
N SER A 689 43.89 -5.29 -36.79
CA SER A 689 44.08 -6.46 -37.66
C SER A 689 44.86 -7.58 -36.99
N LYS A 690 44.74 -8.80 -37.49
CA LYS A 690 45.54 -9.96 -37.02
C LYS A 690 46.99 -9.84 -37.35
N THR A 691 47.36 -8.98 -38.30
CA THR A 691 48.72 -8.69 -38.70
C THR A 691 48.90 -7.19 -38.80
N GLU A 692 49.75 -6.65 -37.94
CA GLU A 692 50.08 -5.23 -37.90
C GLU A 692 51.56 -4.99 -38.18
N SER A 693 51.85 -4.02 -39.02
CA SER A 693 53.22 -3.65 -39.38
C SER A 693 53.60 -2.32 -38.72
N TYR A 694 54.76 -2.31 -38.10
CA TYR A 694 55.26 -1.15 -37.38
C TYR A 694 56.59 -0.65 -37.99
N LYS A 695 56.64 0.67 -38.20
CA LYS A 695 57.86 1.35 -38.71
C LYS A 695 58.06 2.67 -37.97
N LEU A 696 58.91 2.67 -37.00
CA LEU A 696 59.01 3.71 -35.99
C LEU A 696 60.39 4.41 -36.06
N ARG A 697 60.41 5.74 -35.81
CA ARG A 697 61.63 6.50 -35.56
C ARG A 697 61.52 7.19 -34.21
N LEU A 698 62.27 6.69 -33.23
CA LEU A 698 62.17 7.13 -31.83
C LEU A 698 63.45 7.88 -31.45
N ALA A 699 63.37 8.97 -30.70
CA ALA A 699 64.50 9.60 -30.06
C ALA A 699 65.00 8.72 -28.91
N ILE A 700 66.31 8.52 -28.80
CA ILE A 700 66.89 7.79 -27.69
C ILE A 700 66.90 8.70 -26.45
N PRO A 701 66.16 8.38 -25.36
CA PRO A 701 66.15 9.24 -24.19
C PRO A 701 67.42 9.17 -23.39
N ASN A 702 67.74 10.24 -22.65
CA ASN A 702 68.86 10.23 -21.71
C ASN A 702 68.62 9.16 -20.63
N GLY A 703 69.65 8.34 -20.37
CA GLY A 703 69.51 7.22 -19.40
C GLY A 703 68.94 5.96 -20.00
N ALA A 704 68.88 5.80 -21.32
CA ALA A 704 68.63 4.54 -21.98
C ALA A 704 69.77 3.56 -21.69
N ASP A 705 69.40 2.30 -21.42
CA ASP A 705 70.32 1.21 -21.06
C ASP A 705 70.90 0.46 -22.29
N GLY A 706 70.62 0.93 -23.49
CA GLY A 706 71.02 0.30 -24.75
C GLY A 706 70.17 -0.90 -25.16
N LEU A 707 69.02 -1.06 -24.52
CA LEU A 707 68.04 -2.10 -24.81
C LEU A 707 66.71 -1.50 -25.25
N VAL A 708 66.05 -2.10 -26.24
CA VAL A 708 64.69 -1.80 -26.59
C VAL A 708 63.85 -3.01 -26.28
N THR A 709 62.73 -2.81 -25.50
CA THR A 709 61.75 -3.83 -25.28
C THR A 709 60.48 -3.45 -26.02
N ILE A 710 59.95 -4.37 -26.80
CA ILE A 710 58.65 -4.25 -27.52
C ILE A 710 57.68 -5.19 -26.86
N LEU A 711 56.52 -4.67 -26.47
CA LEU A 711 55.38 -5.41 -25.94
C LEU A 711 54.22 -5.25 -26.92
N VAL A 712 53.63 -6.36 -27.32
CA VAL A 712 52.45 -6.38 -28.18
C VAL A 712 51.35 -7.14 -27.47
N ARG A 713 50.10 -6.67 -27.61
CA ARG A 713 48.90 -7.32 -27.07
C ARG A 713 47.88 -7.51 -28.16
N ASP A 714 47.12 -8.63 -28.04
CA ASP A 714 45.95 -8.92 -28.85
C ASP A 714 44.64 -8.47 -28.18
N ALA A 715 43.52 -8.65 -28.87
CA ALA A 715 42.18 -8.35 -28.37
C ALA A 715 41.70 -9.30 -27.24
N ALA A 716 42.30 -10.47 -27.12
CA ALA A 716 42.04 -11.41 -26.03
C ALA A 716 42.86 -11.07 -24.77
N GLY A 717 43.77 -10.08 -24.84
CA GLY A 717 44.61 -9.62 -23.74
C GLY A 717 45.89 -10.45 -23.54
N ASN A 718 46.23 -11.39 -24.45
CA ASN A 718 47.51 -12.05 -24.41
C ASN A 718 48.60 -11.09 -24.85
N ALA A 719 49.82 -11.30 -24.38
CA ALA A 719 50.92 -10.40 -24.66
C ALA A 719 52.20 -11.16 -24.94
N ALA A 720 52.95 -10.68 -25.92
CA ALA A 720 54.30 -11.08 -26.21
C ALA A 720 55.26 -9.92 -26.05
N ALA A 721 56.46 -10.20 -25.59
CA ALA A 721 57.51 -9.21 -25.48
C ALA A 721 58.80 -9.74 -26.06
N VAL A 722 59.53 -8.87 -26.73
CA VAL A 722 60.86 -9.16 -27.23
C VAL A 722 61.79 -8.02 -26.83
N GLN A 723 63.07 -8.36 -26.55
CA GLN A 723 64.09 -7.39 -26.19
C GLN A 723 65.30 -7.51 -27.17
N ARG A 724 65.79 -6.37 -27.60
CA ARG A 724 67.00 -6.28 -28.47
C ARG A 724 67.89 -5.15 -28.00
N ALA A 725 69.24 -5.38 -28.17
CA ALA A 725 70.24 -4.33 -27.98
C ALA A 725 70.27 -3.39 -29.18
N PHE A 726 70.61 -2.10 -28.98
CA PHE A 726 70.75 -1.10 -30.02
C PHE A 726 71.97 -0.21 -29.86
#